data_a6bb5229c242b0139d060442d49ec772
#
_entry.id   a6bb5229c242b0139d060442d49ec772
#
_cell.length_a   1.000
_cell.length_b   1.000
_cell.length_c   1.000
_cell.angle_alpha   90.00
_cell.angle_beta   90.00
_cell.angle_gamma   90.00
#
_symmetry.space_group_name_H-M   'P 1'
#
loop_
_entity.id
_entity.type
_entity.pdbx_description
1 polymer ?
#
loop_
_entity_poly.entity_id
_entity_poly.type
_entity_poly.pdbx_seq_one_letter_code
_entity_poly.pdbx_strand_id
1 'polypeptide(L)'
;MNKNLSSSILFLFDNISNIDTVSQLNNKYNIFKSINTGAASNYESFINDIDLLKTAALKRSYLEDIKDNSTDFFNKHIDALLNSFIIKILPLEKDFFMLSSHSALLESGGNFKYDIKNDVLYTVYNNKTYYMVQAVLYDKYNPTHLLYLVQDLKRSLGSSVIISGGALFNADGHKQGINESIYMTILSILLSALILLTAFRKKSILYLMTTIIFSLTLGLAGCIFIFGTIHILSIIVSASLIGLVVDFSLHWLANNQNKVIKSSSIRLIVKYLIVNFIITAVGYMLFMFSFMLLLQQIAVISIITLFASLLYTIFFLPYILDGAYYTTSNIFNKIFHKYLKSIDFLMSYRLFVLLITAVIIIAGSIKLIATSTFSDNIKNYSSINKDFLKDTIIAGDITGMKNPSNYLVIDNYTIDKEHKLIIFLLKNNLINNYKGLSQVFLSVHEQAVLKDIFSKSKDNSSIINMYIETGLDKNFIEEEFNKALSFKIMDINEILNINTAAPFRYFYQNNHGVVFFESNKSYNDLMDNNTFKNILFLYDAEYYNLVEMINMYFSQIKSHAVILKLIGIFVGFFILSIVFSLKKSLKISFAVLLSLLFAISIFSILSIDINIFAVFGFILAGAVGIDYAVLMLNENINELDRYFGIFTSALTSIVSFVILTTSATYAVFTFGLSVALSLLIFLYILPLFAFYNKKAGITPPN
;
A
#
# COMPACT_ATOMS: atom_id res chain seq x y z
N MET A 1 11.26 10.11 1.30
CA MET A 1 11.72 8.72 1.33
C MET A 1 12.43 8.38 0.03
N ASN A 2 13.60 7.82 0.11
CA ASN A 2 14.51 7.67 -1.02
C ASN A 2 13.93 6.71 -2.07
N LYS A 3 13.71 7.17 -3.30
CA LYS A 3 13.28 6.33 -4.45
C LYS A 3 14.16 5.09 -4.63
N ASN A 4 15.40 5.14 -4.18
CA ASN A 4 16.39 4.07 -4.32
C ASN A 4 16.12 2.83 -3.45
N LEU A 5 15.49 2.97 -2.28
CA LEU A 5 15.14 1.81 -1.42
C LEU A 5 13.97 0.98 -1.99
N SER A 6 13.03 1.64 -2.68
CA SER A 6 11.90 0.95 -3.33
C SER A 6 12.26 0.34 -4.69
N SER A 7 13.43 0.70 -5.26
CA SER A 7 13.87 0.26 -6.59
C SER A 7 14.97 -0.79 -6.57
N SER A 8 15.40 -1.28 -5.40
CA SER A 8 16.41 -2.33 -5.30
C SER A 8 15.79 -3.69 -4.95
N ILE A 9 16.36 -4.74 -5.54
CA ILE A 9 16.03 -6.14 -5.25
C ILE A 9 17.30 -6.83 -4.77
N LEU A 10 17.15 -7.60 -3.69
CA LEU A 10 18.19 -8.41 -3.11
C LEU A 10 17.97 -9.87 -3.50
N PHE A 11 19.01 -10.49 -4.03
CA PHE A 11 19.08 -11.92 -4.31
C PHE A 11 20.15 -12.53 -3.41
N LEU A 12 19.81 -13.64 -2.76
CA LEU A 12 20.72 -14.43 -1.94
C LEU A 12 20.81 -15.84 -2.52
N PHE A 13 21.98 -16.27 -2.91
CA PHE A 13 22.26 -17.56 -3.52
C PHE A 13 23.06 -18.46 -2.57
N ASP A 14 22.69 -19.70 -2.47
CA ASP A 14 23.48 -20.71 -1.70
C ASP A 14 24.69 -21.25 -2.46
N ASN A 15 24.81 -20.94 -3.75
CA ASN A 15 25.94 -21.32 -4.59
C ASN A 15 26.41 -20.14 -5.45
N ILE A 16 27.72 -19.89 -5.42
CA ILE A 16 28.36 -18.79 -6.17
C ILE A 16 28.16 -18.91 -7.68
N SER A 17 28.13 -20.13 -8.24
CA SER A 17 27.92 -20.35 -9.68
C SER A 17 26.60 -19.80 -10.23
N ASN A 18 25.64 -19.51 -9.35
CA ASN A 18 24.29 -19.05 -9.71
C ASN A 18 24.19 -17.53 -9.81
N ILE A 19 25.22 -16.78 -9.42
CA ILE A 19 25.19 -15.30 -9.39
C ILE A 19 25.00 -14.72 -10.78
N ASP A 20 25.66 -15.26 -11.78
CA ASP A 20 25.59 -14.76 -13.16
C ASP A 20 24.24 -14.96 -13.83
N THR A 21 23.39 -15.82 -13.28
CA THR A 21 22.04 -16.07 -13.82
C THR A 21 21.17 -14.81 -13.79
N VAL A 22 21.37 -13.91 -12.81
CA VAL A 22 20.66 -12.62 -12.75
C VAL A 22 21.03 -11.75 -13.95
N SER A 23 22.32 -11.66 -14.27
CA SER A 23 22.80 -10.87 -15.41
C SER A 23 22.33 -11.46 -16.73
N GLN A 24 22.36 -12.78 -16.88
CA GLN A 24 21.86 -13.48 -18.08
C GLN A 24 20.36 -13.23 -18.29
N LEU A 25 19.56 -13.32 -17.24
CA LEU A 25 18.13 -13.05 -17.32
C LEU A 25 17.82 -11.56 -17.51
N ASN A 26 18.66 -10.66 -16.97
CA ASN A 26 18.52 -9.24 -17.25
C ASN A 26 18.72 -8.90 -18.72
N ASN A 27 19.60 -9.58 -19.43
CA ASN A 27 19.76 -9.42 -20.89
C ASN A 27 18.47 -9.78 -21.66
N LYS A 28 17.66 -10.72 -21.13
CA LYS A 28 16.37 -11.11 -21.72
C LYS A 28 15.26 -10.12 -21.39
N TYR A 29 15.20 -9.63 -20.17
CA TYR A 29 14.07 -8.85 -19.67
C TYR A 29 14.33 -7.34 -19.59
N ASN A 30 15.58 -6.91 -19.53
CA ASN A 30 16.06 -5.53 -19.46
C ASN A 30 15.36 -4.69 -18.36
N ILE A 31 15.49 -5.13 -17.12
CA ILE A 31 14.76 -4.56 -15.96
C ILE A 31 15.70 -3.81 -15.04
N PHE A 32 16.94 -4.28 -14.89
CA PHE A 32 17.90 -3.72 -13.96
C PHE A 32 18.84 -2.73 -14.65
N LYS A 33 18.96 -1.56 -14.06
CA LYS A 33 19.91 -0.52 -14.43
C LYS A 33 21.34 -0.90 -14.06
N SER A 34 21.51 -1.55 -12.90
CA SER A 34 22.79 -2.05 -12.42
C SER A 34 22.58 -3.31 -11.59
N ILE A 35 23.55 -4.22 -11.67
CA ILE A 35 23.59 -5.45 -10.88
C ILE A 35 24.95 -5.43 -10.19
N ASN A 36 24.93 -5.39 -8.86
CA ASN A 36 26.11 -5.34 -8.01
C ASN A 36 26.26 -6.69 -7.32
N THR A 37 27.33 -7.37 -7.59
CA THR A 37 27.70 -8.66 -6.97
C THR A 37 28.71 -8.51 -5.85
N GLY A 38 29.46 -7.39 -5.83
CA GLY A 38 30.49 -7.08 -4.86
C GLY A 38 30.59 -5.60 -4.52
N ALA A 39 31.53 -5.25 -3.67
CA ALA A 39 31.74 -3.88 -3.22
C ALA A 39 32.39 -2.99 -4.29
N ALA A 40 33.09 -3.58 -5.26
CA ALA A 40 33.78 -2.84 -6.32
C ALA A 40 33.73 -3.61 -7.65
N SER A 41 33.65 -2.87 -8.74
CA SER A 41 33.71 -3.44 -10.10
C SER A 41 35.09 -3.91 -10.50
N ASN A 42 36.12 -3.69 -9.67
CA ASN A 42 37.50 -4.06 -9.89
C ASN A 42 38.24 -4.16 -8.55
N TYR A 43 38.90 -5.26 -8.30
CA TYR A 43 39.70 -5.51 -7.07
C TYR A 43 40.69 -4.37 -6.77
N GLU A 44 41.35 -3.85 -7.78
CA GLU A 44 42.31 -2.76 -7.65
C GLU A 44 41.65 -1.46 -7.17
N SER A 45 40.42 -1.16 -7.64
CA SER A 45 39.63 -0.05 -7.19
C SER A 45 39.22 -0.23 -5.74
N PHE A 46 38.81 -1.44 -5.33
CA PHE A 46 38.44 -1.76 -3.95
C PHE A 46 39.61 -1.56 -2.99
N ILE A 47 40.80 -2.04 -3.33
CA ILE A 47 42.01 -1.87 -2.53
C ILE A 47 42.37 -0.39 -2.38
N ASN A 48 42.26 0.38 -3.43
CA ASN A 48 42.51 1.83 -3.36
C ASN A 48 41.47 2.56 -2.50
N ASP A 49 40.22 2.16 -2.60
CA ASP A 49 39.12 2.72 -1.78
C ASP A 49 39.33 2.38 -0.29
N ILE A 50 39.73 1.15 0.03
CA ILE A 50 40.08 0.73 1.40
C ILE A 50 41.28 1.52 1.94
N ASP A 51 42.30 1.77 1.12
CA ASP A 51 43.46 2.56 1.51
C ASP A 51 43.05 4.00 1.87
N LEU A 52 42.18 4.60 1.07
CA LEU A 52 41.62 5.92 1.34
C LEU A 52 40.76 5.95 2.63
N LEU A 53 39.97 4.90 2.86
CA LEU A 53 39.01 4.82 3.97
C LEU A 53 39.57 4.20 5.26
N LYS A 54 40.81 3.68 5.27
CA LYS A 54 41.35 2.89 6.39
C LYS A 54 41.28 3.56 7.76
N THR A 55 41.36 4.88 7.81
CA THR A 55 41.21 5.67 9.05
C THR A 55 39.78 6.08 9.31
N ALA A 56 39.03 6.50 8.28
CA ALA A 56 37.65 6.93 8.40
C ALA A 56 36.69 5.77 8.70
N ALA A 57 36.99 4.57 8.22
CA ALA A 57 36.18 3.38 8.44
C ALA A 57 36.76 2.41 9.49
N LEU A 58 37.60 2.89 10.38
CA LEU A 58 38.18 2.09 11.46
C LEU A 58 37.12 1.74 12.51
N LYS A 59 37.18 0.51 13.06
CA LYS A 59 36.30 0.12 14.17
C LYS A 59 36.51 1.00 15.39
N ARG A 60 35.44 1.46 16.04
CA ARG A 60 35.58 2.27 17.28
C ARG A 60 36.22 1.51 18.42
N SER A 61 35.93 0.22 18.58
CA SER A 61 36.61 -0.60 19.60
C SER A 61 38.11 -0.57 19.42
N TYR A 62 38.61 -0.59 18.19
CA TYR A 62 40.06 -0.49 17.94
C TYR A 62 40.60 0.90 18.27
N LEU A 63 39.85 1.98 18.00
CA LEU A 63 40.22 3.33 18.40
C LEU A 63 40.24 3.49 19.96
N GLU A 64 39.28 2.87 20.63
CA GLU A 64 39.22 2.85 22.10
C GLU A 64 40.41 2.08 22.69
N ASP A 65 40.76 0.91 22.16
CA ASP A 65 41.92 0.12 22.58
C ASP A 65 43.21 0.92 22.45
N ILE A 66 43.40 1.64 21.33
CA ILE A 66 44.58 2.52 21.16
C ILE A 66 44.59 3.67 22.18
N LYS A 67 43.44 4.25 22.45
CA LYS A 67 43.29 5.39 23.35
C LYS A 67 43.52 5.03 24.79
N ASP A 68 43.01 3.89 25.23
CA ASP A 68 43.08 3.47 26.63
C ASP A 68 44.47 2.97 27.06
N ASN A 69 45.16 2.27 26.16
CA ASN A 69 46.53 1.79 26.41
C ASN A 69 47.32 1.66 25.10
N SER A 70 47.90 2.78 24.67
CA SER A 70 48.68 2.80 23.42
C SER A 70 49.91 1.86 23.49
N THR A 71 50.55 1.71 24.62
CA THR A 71 51.72 0.82 24.76
C THR A 71 51.36 -0.65 24.58
N ASP A 72 50.30 -1.12 25.18
CA ASP A 72 49.80 -2.50 25.01
C ASP A 72 49.31 -2.73 23.56
N PHE A 73 48.68 -1.72 22.97
CA PHE A 73 48.27 -1.77 21.59
C PHE A 73 49.46 -1.99 20.65
N PHE A 74 50.55 -1.19 20.77
CA PHE A 74 51.70 -1.33 19.90
C PHE A 74 52.47 -2.64 20.16
N ASN A 75 52.46 -3.18 21.37
CA ASN A 75 52.97 -4.54 21.66
C ASN A 75 52.17 -5.60 20.85
N LYS A 76 50.84 -5.57 20.93
CA LYS A 76 49.98 -6.48 20.15
C LYS A 76 50.18 -6.34 18.64
N HIS A 77 50.41 -5.10 18.18
CA HIS A 77 50.71 -4.85 16.78
C HIS A 77 52.05 -5.48 16.36
N ILE A 78 53.09 -5.42 17.20
CA ILE A 78 54.39 -6.08 16.96
C ILE A 78 54.17 -7.59 16.87
N ASP A 79 53.42 -8.19 17.78
CA ASP A 79 53.10 -9.62 17.72
C ASP A 79 52.37 -9.98 16.44
N ALA A 80 51.49 -9.11 15.98
CA ALA A 80 50.77 -9.27 14.70
C ALA A 80 51.68 -9.16 13.48
N LEU A 81 52.66 -8.28 13.51
CA LEU A 81 53.67 -8.16 12.45
C LEU A 81 54.52 -9.44 12.31
N LEU A 82 54.86 -10.04 13.44
CA LEU A 82 55.65 -11.26 13.49
C LEU A 82 54.85 -12.53 13.16
N ASN A 83 53.52 -12.45 13.20
CA ASN A 83 52.65 -13.58 12.94
C ASN A 83 52.26 -13.65 11.48
N SER A 84 52.77 -14.68 10.74
CA SER A 84 52.51 -14.89 9.32
C SER A 84 51.05 -15.34 8.98
N PHE A 85 50.24 -15.69 9.98
CA PHE A 85 48.88 -16.17 9.81
C PHE A 85 47.81 -15.04 9.81
N ILE A 86 48.20 -13.78 10.03
CA ILE A 86 47.26 -12.66 9.99
C ILE A 86 46.99 -12.24 8.54
N ILE A 87 45.71 -12.19 8.18
CA ILE A 87 45.27 -11.73 6.87
C ILE A 87 45.49 -10.22 6.76
N LYS A 88 46.44 -9.80 5.91
CA LYS A 88 46.69 -8.38 5.63
C LYS A 88 45.91 -8.00 4.36
N ILE A 89 45.06 -6.98 4.46
CA ILE A 89 44.24 -6.52 3.34
C ILE A 89 45.06 -5.67 2.39
N LEU A 90 45.83 -4.73 2.99
CA LEU A 90 46.81 -3.93 2.24
C LEU A 90 48.21 -4.45 2.46
N PRO A 91 49.11 -4.25 1.48
CA PRO A 91 50.54 -4.49 1.70
C PRO A 91 51.07 -3.63 2.84
N LEU A 92 52.02 -4.16 3.65
CA LEU A 92 52.58 -3.42 4.78
C LEU A 92 53.24 -2.10 4.40
N GLU A 93 53.70 -1.97 3.17
CA GLU A 93 54.25 -0.74 2.62
C GLU A 93 53.25 0.41 2.56
N LYS A 94 51.93 0.07 2.40
CA LYS A 94 50.78 1.03 2.39
C LYS A 94 50.12 1.17 3.74
N ASP A 95 50.16 0.14 4.58
CA ASP A 95 49.45 0.09 5.85
C ASP A 95 50.22 -0.70 6.90
N PHE A 96 51.36 -0.14 7.32
CA PHE A 96 52.24 -0.74 8.33
C PHE A 96 51.48 -1.06 9.62
N PHE A 97 50.61 -0.16 10.08
CA PHE A 97 49.82 -0.34 11.30
C PHE A 97 48.59 -1.20 11.14
N MET A 98 48.37 -1.82 10.00
CA MET A 98 47.25 -2.73 9.69
C MET A 98 45.85 -2.15 9.94
N LEU A 99 45.67 -0.84 9.82
CA LEU A 99 44.38 -0.16 10.06
C LEU A 99 43.29 -0.69 9.16
N SER A 100 43.62 -1.00 7.90
CA SER A 100 42.67 -1.59 6.93
C SER A 100 42.12 -2.94 7.38
N SER A 101 42.90 -3.75 8.10
CA SER A 101 42.49 -5.06 8.60
C SER A 101 41.44 -4.95 9.72
N HIS A 102 41.35 -3.78 10.34
CA HIS A 102 40.36 -3.44 11.38
C HIS A 102 39.28 -2.49 10.87
N SER A 103 39.08 -2.45 9.54
CA SER A 103 38.02 -1.64 8.93
C SER A 103 36.64 -2.18 9.30
N ALA A 104 35.76 -1.28 9.74
CA ALA A 104 34.35 -1.60 9.98
C ALA A 104 33.59 -1.92 8.68
N LEU A 105 34.08 -1.46 7.53
CA LEU A 105 33.50 -1.81 6.22
C LEU A 105 33.52 -3.32 5.93
N LEU A 106 34.49 -4.04 6.50
CA LEU A 106 34.60 -5.49 6.30
C LEU A 106 33.53 -6.28 7.06
N GLU A 107 32.95 -5.68 8.09
CA GLU A 107 31.91 -6.29 8.96
C GLU A 107 30.56 -5.60 8.87
N SER A 108 30.52 -4.39 8.31
CA SER A 108 29.37 -3.47 8.45
C SER A 108 28.24 -3.68 7.45
N GLY A 109 28.33 -4.64 6.58
CA GLY A 109 27.20 -5.03 5.72
C GLY A 109 26.10 -5.83 6.43
N GLY A 110 25.96 -5.73 7.75
CA GLY A 110 25.22 -6.69 8.55
C GLY A 110 26.09 -7.93 8.81
N ASN A 111 25.54 -9.13 8.66
CA ASN A 111 26.35 -10.37 8.76
C ASN A 111 27.20 -10.66 7.50
N PHE A 112 27.39 -9.68 6.59
CA PHE A 112 28.09 -9.90 5.32
C PHE A 112 29.59 -9.78 5.46
N LYS A 113 30.29 -10.70 4.80
CA LYS A 113 31.73 -10.72 4.59
C LYS A 113 32.02 -10.60 3.10
N TYR A 114 33.20 -10.08 2.75
CA TYR A 114 33.62 -9.99 1.37
C TYR A 114 34.59 -11.14 1.03
N ASP A 115 34.24 -11.87 -0.03
CA ASP A 115 35.13 -12.89 -0.62
C ASP A 115 36.02 -12.22 -1.68
N ILE A 116 37.24 -11.90 -1.28
CA ILE A 116 38.23 -11.20 -2.11
C ILE A 116 38.53 -11.99 -3.38
N LYS A 117 38.52 -13.33 -3.32
CA LYS A 117 38.92 -14.20 -4.47
C LYS A 117 37.85 -14.19 -5.57
N ASN A 118 36.58 -14.11 -5.17
CA ASN A 118 35.47 -14.24 -6.09
C ASN A 118 34.73 -12.88 -6.31
N ASP A 119 35.19 -11.79 -5.69
CA ASP A 119 34.59 -10.43 -5.76
C ASP A 119 33.11 -10.42 -5.42
N VAL A 120 32.71 -11.10 -4.32
CA VAL A 120 31.32 -11.27 -3.94
C VAL A 120 31.12 -11.06 -2.45
N LEU A 121 30.03 -10.37 -2.08
CA LEU A 121 29.57 -10.33 -0.70
C LEU A 121 28.87 -11.64 -0.33
N TYR A 122 29.24 -12.23 0.81
CA TYR A 122 28.60 -13.43 1.33
C TYR A 122 28.31 -13.31 2.84
N THR A 123 27.38 -14.11 3.30
CA THR A 123 27.10 -14.26 4.73
C THR A 123 26.93 -15.74 5.07
N VAL A 124 27.18 -16.10 6.32
CA VAL A 124 26.95 -17.44 6.85
C VAL A 124 25.80 -17.40 7.84
N TYR A 125 24.72 -18.11 7.53
CA TYR A 125 23.55 -18.22 8.37
C TYR A 125 23.14 -19.70 8.51
N ASN A 126 22.97 -20.19 9.73
CA ASN A 126 22.66 -21.58 10.03
C ASN A 126 23.57 -22.57 9.29
N ASN A 127 24.88 -22.34 9.33
CA ASN A 127 25.93 -23.14 8.68
C ASN A 127 25.82 -23.24 7.15
N LYS A 128 25.06 -22.34 6.50
CA LYS A 128 25.01 -22.19 5.04
C LYS A 128 25.58 -20.86 4.63
N THR A 129 26.34 -20.86 3.55
CA THR A 129 26.85 -19.64 2.94
C THR A 129 25.84 -19.12 1.93
N TYR A 130 25.57 -17.80 1.99
CA TYR A 130 24.68 -17.11 1.05
C TYR A 130 25.46 -15.98 0.38
N TYR A 131 25.48 -15.98 -0.94
CA TYR A 131 26.12 -14.95 -1.77
C TYR A 131 25.09 -13.91 -2.15
N MET A 132 25.46 -12.63 -2.02
CA MET A 132 24.54 -11.51 -2.21
C MET A 132 24.70 -10.89 -3.60
N VAL A 133 23.58 -10.65 -4.26
CA VAL A 133 23.48 -9.81 -5.46
C VAL A 133 22.43 -8.74 -5.22
N GLN A 134 22.81 -7.49 -5.39
CA GLN A 134 21.88 -6.37 -5.32
C GLN A 134 21.66 -5.81 -6.73
N ALA A 135 20.41 -5.81 -7.17
CA ALA A 135 20.03 -5.24 -8.48
C ALA A 135 19.15 -4.00 -8.29
N VAL A 136 19.46 -2.95 -9.05
CA VAL A 136 18.70 -1.69 -9.03
C VAL A 136 17.85 -1.62 -10.30
N LEU A 137 16.55 -1.41 -10.14
CA LEU A 137 15.59 -1.30 -11.23
C LEU A 137 15.74 0.04 -11.98
N TYR A 138 15.35 0.06 -13.25
CA TYR A 138 15.12 1.31 -13.96
C TYR A 138 13.94 2.09 -13.31
N ASP A 139 13.95 3.43 -13.41
CA ASP A 139 12.85 4.27 -12.88
C ASP A 139 11.48 3.91 -13.49
N LYS A 140 11.47 3.47 -14.74
CA LYS A 140 10.29 2.96 -15.47
C LYS A 140 10.57 1.53 -15.93
N TYR A 141 10.38 0.57 -15.05
CA TYR A 141 10.47 -0.85 -15.38
C TYR A 141 9.08 -1.44 -15.64
N ASN A 142 9.02 -2.57 -16.37
CA ASN A 142 7.79 -3.32 -16.54
C ASN A 142 7.60 -4.32 -15.37
N PRO A 143 6.57 -4.14 -14.52
CA PRO A 143 6.32 -5.03 -13.39
C PRO A 143 6.13 -6.50 -13.78
N THR A 144 5.53 -6.76 -14.94
CA THR A 144 5.27 -8.12 -15.43
C THR A 144 6.58 -8.83 -15.81
N HIS A 145 7.51 -8.12 -16.43
CA HIS A 145 8.83 -8.67 -16.78
C HIS A 145 9.63 -9.03 -15.53
N LEU A 146 9.54 -8.21 -14.47
CA LEU A 146 10.15 -8.50 -13.18
C LEU A 146 9.65 -9.82 -12.60
N LEU A 147 8.34 -10.04 -12.63
CA LEU A 147 7.75 -11.30 -12.15
C LEU A 147 8.16 -12.50 -13.01
N TYR A 148 8.29 -12.34 -14.33
CA TYR A 148 8.79 -13.41 -15.19
C TYR A 148 10.25 -13.75 -14.91
N LEU A 149 11.11 -12.75 -14.69
CA LEU A 149 12.49 -12.97 -14.27
C LEU A 149 12.56 -13.77 -12.98
N VAL A 150 11.79 -13.36 -11.97
CA VAL A 150 11.73 -14.06 -10.67
C VAL A 150 11.19 -15.49 -10.82
N GLN A 151 10.18 -15.70 -11.68
CA GLN A 151 9.64 -17.02 -11.95
C GLN A 151 10.66 -17.93 -12.66
N ASP A 152 11.38 -17.40 -13.66
CA ASP A 152 12.42 -18.16 -14.36
C ASP A 152 13.58 -18.51 -13.40
N LEU A 153 14.01 -17.59 -12.52
CA LEU A 153 14.99 -17.87 -11.47
C LEU A 153 14.52 -18.95 -10.51
N LYS A 154 13.30 -18.86 -10.01
CA LYS A 154 12.77 -19.86 -9.08
C LYS A 154 12.52 -21.22 -9.73
N ARG A 155 12.22 -21.27 -11.04
CA ARG A 155 12.10 -22.53 -11.79
C ARG A 155 13.45 -23.20 -12.00
N SER A 156 14.49 -22.44 -12.26
CA SER A 156 15.83 -22.99 -12.51
C SER A 156 16.56 -23.38 -11.22
N LEU A 157 16.40 -22.60 -10.14
CA LEU A 157 17.21 -22.72 -8.92
C LEU A 157 16.40 -23.19 -7.70
N GLY A 158 15.06 -23.20 -7.77
CA GLY A 158 14.20 -23.67 -6.67
C GLY A 158 14.40 -22.91 -5.38
N SER A 159 14.71 -23.62 -4.30
CA SER A 159 14.97 -23.06 -2.97
C SER A 159 16.39 -22.52 -2.78
N SER A 160 17.26 -22.64 -3.79
CA SER A 160 18.65 -22.16 -3.76
C SER A 160 18.76 -20.65 -3.94
N VAL A 161 17.66 -19.96 -4.23
CA VAL A 161 17.61 -18.51 -4.31
C VAL A 161 16.53 -17.93 -3.43
N ILE A 162 16.88 -16.94 -2.62
CA ILE A 162 15.95 -16.14 -1.80
C ILE A 162 15.92 -14.74 -2.42
N ILE A 163 14.72 -14.22 -2.67
CA ILE A 163 14.54 -12.95 -3.38
C ILE A 163 13.71 -12.01 -2.53
N SER A 164 14.25 -10.82 -2.25
CA SER A 164 13.58 -9.82 -1.41
C SER A 164 13.65 -8.44 -2.02
N GLY A 165 12.58 -7.68 -1.89
CA GLY A 165 12.51 -6.28 -2.32
C GLY A 165 11.08 -5.76 -2.42
N GLY A 166 10.86 -4.51 -2.05
CA GLY A 166 9.52 -3.88 -2.09
C GLY A 166 8.89 -3.85 -3.48
N ALA A 167 9.73 -3.79 -4.52
CA ALA A 167 9.29 -3.80 -5.92
C ALA A 167 8.58 -5.10 -6.34
N LEU A 168 8.90 -6.24 -5.70
CA LEU A 168 8.24 -7.52 -5.97
C LEU A 168 6.77 -7.51 -5.54
N PHE A 169 6.49 -6.99 -4.34
CA PHE A 169 5.11 -6.86 -3.85
C PHE A 169 4.30 -5.90 -4.71
N ASN A 170 4.93 -4.80 -5.16
CA ASN A 170 4.29 -3.86 -6.08
C ASN A 170 3.98 -4.51 -7.43
N ALA A 171 4.93 -5.26 -8.00
CA ALA A 171 4.76 -5.94 -9.27
C ALA A 171 3.68 -7.04 -9.20
N ASP A 172 3.67 -7.84 -8.11
CA ASP A 172 2.67 -8.89 -7.89
C ASP A 172 1.28 -8.29 -7.69
N GLY A 173 1.15 -7.27 -6.85
CA GLY A 173 -0.11 -6.55 -6.65
C GLY A 173 -0.64 -5.91 -7.94
N HIS A 174 0.24 -5.36 -8.78
CA HIS A 174 -0.12 -4.80 -10.08
C HIS A 174 -0.66 -5.89 -11.04
N LYS A 175 0.04 -7.03 -11.15
CA LYS A 175 -0.40 -8.15 -11.99
C LYS A 175 -1.73 -8.72 -11.50
N GLN A 176 -1.85 -8.95 -10.21
CA GLN A 176 -3.08 -9.45 -9.60
C GLN A 176 -4.23 -8.48 -9.82
N GLY A 177 -4.01 -7.17 -9.60
CA GLY A 177 -5.02 -6.15 -9.81
C GLY A 177 -5.51 -6.08 -11.25
N ILE A 178 -4.62 -6.21 -12.26
CA ILE A 178 -5.04 -6.30 -13.67
C ILE A 178 -5.91 -7.54 -13.90
N ASN A 179 -5.48 -8.71 -13.44
CA ASN A 179 -6.22 -9.95 -13.63
C ASN A 179 -7.60 -9.90 -12.96
N GLU A 180 -7.68 -9.41 -11.72
CA GLU A 180 -8.93 -9.21 -11.00
C GLU A 180 -9.85 -8.22 -11.72
N SER A 181 -9.30 -7.08 -12.19
CA SER A 181 -10.08 -6.08 -12.93
C SER A 181 -10.70 -6.66 -14.20
N ILE A 182 -9.93 -7.39 -15.00
CA ILE A 182 -10.43 -8.04 -16.23
C ILE A 182 -11.49 -9.07 -15.88
N TYR A 183 -11.21 -9.97 -14.94
CA TYR A 183 -12.15 -11.02 -14.53
C TYR A 183 -13.46 -10.42 -14.00
N MET A 184 -13.40 -9.45 -13.09
CA MET A 184 -14.57 -8.84 -12.49
C MET A 184 -15.39 -8.05 -13.50
N THR A 185 -14.73 -7.35 -14.43
CA THR A 185 -15.40 -6.60 -15.49
C THR A 185 -16.15 -7.55 -16.42
N ILE A 186 -15.50 -8.60 -16.91
CA ILE A 186 -16.12 -9.58 -17.81
C ILE A 186 -17.31 -10.27 -17.10
N LEU A 187 -17.09 -10.71 -15.85
CA LEU A 187 -18.14 -11.41 -15.09
C LEU A 187 -19.33 -10.48 -14.80
N SER A 188 -19.08 -9.20 -14.46
CA SER A 188 -20.14 -8.21 -14.25
C SER A 188 -20.94 -7.95 -15.52
N ILE A 189 -20.29 -7.82 -16.68
CA ILE A 189 -20.98 -7.65 -17.96
C ILE A 189 -21.82 -8.88 -18.31
N LEU A 190 -21.24 -10.08 -18.16
CA LEU A 190 -21.93 -11.34 -18.47
C LEU A 190 -23.16 -11.56 -17.59
N LEU A 191 -23.01 -11.37 -16.26
CA LEU A 191 -24.12 -11.57 -15.33
C LEU A 191 -25.19 -10.49 -15.48
N SER A 192 -24.79 -9.23 -15.70
CA SER A 192 -25.75 -8.16 -16.02
C SER A 192 -26.51 -8.44 -17.31
N ALA A 193 -25.82 -8.88 -18.37
CA ALA A 193 -26.47 -9.29 -19.63
C ALA A 193 -27.43 -10.47 -19.42
N LEU A 194 -27.04 -11.47 -18.61
CA LEU A 194 -27.90 -12.61 -18.27
C LEU A 194 -29.18 -12.17 -17.54
N ILE A 195 -29.05 -11.28 -16.54
CA ILE A 195 -30.20 -10.72 -15.81
C ILE A 195 -31.13 -9.99 -16.79
N LEU A 196 -30.56 -9.14 -17.64
CA LEU A 196 -31.35 -8.39 -18.61
C LEU A 196 -32.07 -9.30 -19.61
N LEU A 197 -31.41 -10.31 -20.18
CA LEU A 197 -32.01 -11.27 -21.10
C LEU A 197 -33.09 -12.11 -20.42
N THR A 198 -32.88 -12.48 -19.16
CA THR A 198 -33.90 -13.24 -18.40
C THR A 198 -35.06 -12.36 -17.96
N ALA A 199 -34.83 -11.08 -17.67
CA ALA A 199 -35.89 -10.14 -17.31
C ALA A 199 -36.78 -9.79 -18.54
N PHE A 200 -36.19 -9.47 -19.68
CA PHE A 200 -36.88 -8.81 -20.78
C PHE A 200 -37.04 -9.65 -22.07
N ARG A 201 -36.56 -10.86 -22.09
CA ARG A 201 -36.82 -11.88 -23.14
C ARG A 201 -36.61 -11.46 -24.61
N LYS A 202 -35.82 -10.40 -24.89
CA LYS A 202 -35.57 -9.92 -26.26
C LYS A 202 -34.10 -9.54 -26.48
N LYS A 203 -33.52 -9.99 -27.60
CA LYS A 203 -32.11 -9.73 -27.93
C LYS A 203 -31.79 -8.23 -28.10
N SER A 204 -32.77 -7.41 -28.53
CA SER A 204 -32.57 -5.96 -28.66
C SER A 204 -32.19 -5.25 -27.34
N ILE A 205 -32.47 -5.86 -26.18
CA ILE A 205 -32.08 -5.34 -24.89
C ILE A 205 -30.55 -5.35 -24.69
N LEU A 206 -29.83 -6.19 -25.43
CA LEU A 206 -28.38 -6.15 -25.46
C LEU A 206 -27.81 -4.79 -25.90
N TYR A 207 -28.60 -3.95 -26.57
CA TYR A 207 -28.19 -2.56 -26.82
C TYR A 207 -27.96 -1.74 -25.53
N LEU A 208 -28.48 -2.18 -24.38
CA LEU A 208 -28.11 -1.58 -23.12
C LEU A 208 -26.62 -1.82 -22.79
N MET A 209 -26.03 -2.88 -23.32
CA MET A 209 -24.59 -3.11 -23.15
C MET A 209 -23.73 -2.01 -23.78
N THR A 210 -24.24 -1.40 -24.88
CA THR A 210 -23.53 -0.28 -25.52
C THR A 210 -23.48 0.95 -24.58
N THR A 211 -24.49 1.14 -23.71
CA THR A 211 -24.46 2.17 -22.65
C THR A 211 -23.29 1.96 -21.71
N ILE A 212 -23.05 0.69 -21.31
CA ILE A 212 -21.93 0.35 -20.39
C ILE A 212 -20.60 0.69 -21.05
N ILE A 213 -20.38 0.20 -22.28
CA ILE A 213 -19.12 0.40 -23.01
C ILE A 213 -18.85 1.90 -23.20
N PHE A 214 -19.84 2.64 -23.70
CA PHE A 214 -19.74 4.07 -23.95
C PHE A 214 -19.42 4.84 -22.66
N SER A 215 -20.16 4.57 -21.58
CA SER A 215 -20.04 5.31 -20.32
C SER A 215 -18.74 5.01 -19.60
N LEU A 216 -18.33 3.74 -19.50
CA LEU A 216 -17.07 3.37 -18.87
C LEU A 216 -15.86 3.91 -19.64
N THR A 217 -15.90 3.86 -20.98
CA THR A 217 -14.82 4.42 -21.80
C THR A 217 -14.64 5.91 -21.54
N LEU A 218 -15.74 6.67 -21.50
CA LEU A 218 -15.68 8.11 -21.19
C LEU A 218 -15.20 8.38 -19.74
N GLY A 219 -15.65 7.58 -18.77
CA GLY A 219 -15.21 7.71 -17.38
C GLY A 219 -13.72 7.47 -17.21
N LEU A 220 -13.18 6.41 -17.82
CA LEU A 220 -11.74 6.10 -17.79
C LEU A 220 -10.92 7.17 -18.55
N ALA A 221 -11.37 7.58 -19.73
CA ALA A 221 -10.72 8.64 -20.50
C ALA A 221 -10.69 9.96 -19.73
N GLY A 222 -11.78 10.34 -19.07
CA GLY A 222 -11.85 11.54 -18.23
C GLY A 222 -10.90 11.48 -17.05
N CYS A 223 -10.75 10.31 -16.42
CA CYS A 223 -9.80 10.13 -15.33
C CYS A 223 -8.35 10.28 -15.82
N ILE A 224 -8.00 9.69 -16.96
CA ILE A 224 -6.67 9.84 -17.57
C ILE A 224 -6.41 11.31 -17.91
N PHE A 225 -7.41 12.01 -18.47
CA PHE A 225 -7.27 13.42 -18.82
C PHE A 225 -7.00 14.32 -17.61
N ILE A 226 -7.63 14.05 -16.47
CA ILE A 226 -7.50 14.87 -15.25
C ILE A 226 -6.23 14.52 -14.46
N PHE A 227 -5.93 13.24 -14.26
CA PHE A 227 -4.86 12.78 -13.37
C PHE A 227 -3.60 12.29 -14.10
N GLY A 228 -3.64 12.09 -15.41
CA GLY A 228 -2.53 11.53 -16.20
C GLY A 228 -2.27 10.04 -15.97
N THR A 229 -2.71 9.48 -14.84
CA THR A 229 -2.52 8.06 -14.45
C THR A 229 -3.74 7.53 -13.74
N ILE A 230 -3.97 6.21 -13.81
CA ILE A 230 -5.04 5.55 -13.06
C ILE A 230 -4.42 4.50 -12.14
N HIS A 231 -4.87 4.51 -10.89
CA HIS A 231 -4.51 3.48 -9.92
C HIS A 231 -5.29 2.19 -10.21
N ILE A 232 -4.62 1.03 -10.11
CA ILE A 232 -5.24 -0.26 -10.46
C ILE A 232 -6.52 -0.57 -9.65
N LEU A 233 -6.52 -0.24 -8.35
CA LEU A 233 -7.70 -0.42 -7.51
C LEU A 233 -8.88 0.48 -7.94
N SER A 234 -8.62 1.65 -8.53
CA SER A 234 -9.68 2.51 -9.10
C SER A 234 -10.36 1.82 -10.28
N ILE A 235 -9.60 1.08 -11.10
CA ILE A 235 -10.15 0.30 -12.21
C ILE A 235 -10.99 -0.86 -11.69
N ILE A 236 -10.50 -1.58 -10.67
CA ILE A 236 -11.23 -2.72 -10.06
C ILE A 236 -12.58 -2.25 -9.50
N VAL A 237 -12.57 -1.17 -8.71
CA VAL A 237 -13.80 -0.61 -8.12
C VAL A 237 -14.73 -0.08 -9.21
N SER A 238 -14.19 0.49 -10.30
CA SER A 238 -15.00 0.95 -11.43
C SER A 238 -15.74 -0.18 -12.16
N ALA A 239 -15.26 -1.43 -12.09
CA ALA A 239 -15.98 -2.58 -12.62
C ALA A 239 -17.36 -2.77 -11.97
N SER A 240 -17.54 -2.36 -10.71
CA SER A 240 -18.83 -2.42 -10.01
C SER A 240 -19.86 -1.39 -10.54
N LEU A 241 -19.38 -0.31 -11.18
CA LEU A 241 -20.26 0.69 -11.78
C LEU A 241 -21.13 0.13 -12.92
N ILE A 242 -20.74 -1.03 -13.48
CA ILE A 242 -21.52 -1.69 -14.55
C ILE A 242 -22.99 -1.85 -14.16
N GLY A 243 -23.26 -2.26 -12.92
CA GLY A 243 -24.63 -2.36 -12.41
C GLY A 243 -25.34 -1.00 -12.37
N LEU A 244 -24.68 0.02 -11.82
CA LEU A 244 -25.26 1.37 -11.68
C LEU A 244 -25.43 2.11 -13.01
N VAL A 245 -24.56 1.85 -13.99
CA VAL A 245 -24.63 2.45 -15.33
C VAL A 245 -25.94 2.07 -16.05
N VAL A 246 -26.42 0.85 -15.84
CA VAL A 246 -27.64 0.36 -16.49
C VAL A 246 -28.92 0.85 -15.80
N ASP A 247 -28.83 1.33 -14.57
CA ASP A 247 -29.99 1.68 -13.73
C ASP A 247 -30.91 2.70 -14.40
N PHE A 248 -30.35 3.79 -14.96
CA PHE A 248 -31.16 4.79 -15.66
C PHE A 248 -31.96 4.19 -16.83
N SER A 249 -31.33 3.32 -17.59
CA SER A 249 -31.95 2.63 -18.73
C SER A 249 -33.01 1.63 -18.28
N LEU A 250 -32.78 0.92 -17.17
CA LEU A 250 -33.71 -0.06 -16.63
C LEU A 250 -35.01 0.58 -16.12
N HIS A 251 -34.90 1.73 -15.44
CA HIS A 251 -36.06 2.45 -14.97
C HIS A 251 -36.92 2.96 -16.13
N TRP A 252 -36.30 3.39 -17.23
CA TRP A 252 -37.03 3.77 -18.41
C TRP A 252 -37.70 2.56 -19.10
N LEU A 253 -37.02 1.44 -19.22
CA LEU A 253 -37.56 0.21 -19.80
C LEU A 253 -38.73 -0.37 -19.00
N ALA A 254 -38.61 -0.37 -17.68
CA ALA A 254 -39.65 -0.87 -16.78
C ALA A 254 -40.98 -0.15 -17.00
N ASN A 255 -40.95 1.15 -17.26
CA ASN A 255 -42.17 1.94 -17.57
C ASN A 255 -42.82 1.56 -18.94
N ASN A 256 -42.05 0.93 -19.82
CA ASN A 256 -42.52 0.50 -21.15
C ASN A 256 -42.81 -1.01 -21.22
N GLN A 257 -42.88 -1.69 -20.07
CA GLN A 257 -43.12 -3.13 -20.00
C GLN A 257 -44.48 -3.51 -20.63
N ASN A 258 -44.50 -4.57 -21.46
CA ASN A 258 -45.69 -5.04 -22.21
C ASN A 258 -46.34 -3.98 -23.07
N LYS A 259 -45.56 -2.99 -23.52
CA LYS A 259 -46.01 -1.92 -24.46
C LYS A 259 -45.00 -1.78 -25.59
N VAL A 260 -45.45 -1.18 -26.68
CA VAL A 260 -44.53 -0.73 -27.73
C VAL A 260 -43.78 0.50 -27.18
N ILE A 261 -42.46 0.45 -27.22
CA ILE A 261 -41.62 1.57 -26.78
C ILE A 261 -41.86 2.75 -27.71
N LYS A 262 -42.17 3.89 -27.12
CA LYS A 262 -42.20 5.18 -27.82
C LYS A 262 -41.05 6.03 -27.31
N SER A 263 -40.27 6.62 -28.20
CA SER A 263 -39.16 7.52 -27.84
C SER A 263 -39.62 8.66 -26.92
N SER A 264 -40.86 9.13 -27.06
CA SER A 264 -41.42 10.18 -26.18
C SER A 264 -41.67 9.75 -24.75
N SER A 265 -41.71 8.44 -24.46
CA SER A 265 -41.97 7.93 -23.09
C SER A 265 -40.89 8.32 -22.08
N ILE A 266 -39.70 8.66 -22.54
CA ILE A 266 -38.59 9.13 -21.67
C ILE A 266 -38.96 10.40 -20.90
N ARG A 267 -39.81 11.28 -21.47
CA ARG A 267 -40.22 12.55 -20.87
C ARG A 267 -40.89 12.37 -19.50
N LEU A 268 -41.54 11.23 -19.27
CA LEU A 268 -42.23 10.92 -18.01
C LEU A 268 -41.29 10.72 -16.85
N ILE A 269 -40.04 10.34 -17.09
CA ILE A 269 -39.09 9.98 -16.06
C ILE A 269 -37.83 10.83 -16.05
N VAL A 270 -37.57 11.65 -17.09
CA VAL A 270 -36.32 12.46 -17.19
C VAL A 270 -36.05 13.26 -15.92
N LYS A 271 -37.08 13.92 -15.36
CA LYS A 271 -36.93 14.71 -14.12
C LYS A 271 -36.35 13.85 -12.97
N TYR A 272 -36.87 12.63 -12.79
CA TYR A 272 -36.44 11.74 -11.72
C TYR A 272 -35.05 11.18 -11.99
N LEU A 273 -34.71 10.86 -13.25
CA LEU A 273 -33.36 10.41 -13.63
C LEU A 273 -32.31 11.49 -13.39
N ILE A 274 -32.61 12.76 -13.68
CA ILE A 274 -31.71 13.89 -13.41
C ILE A 274 -31.52 14.09 -11.89
N VAL A 275 -32.60 14.04 -11.12
CA VAL A 275 -32.52 14.16 -9.65
C VAL A 275 -31.69 13.03 -9.06
N ASN A 276 -31.90 11.79 -9.50
CA ASN A 276 -31.13 10.64 -9.09
C ASN A 276 -29.63 10.82 -9.42
N PHE A 277 -29.33 11.23 -10.67
CA PHE A 277 -27.95 11.51 -11.05
C PHE A 277 -27.29 12.56 -10.14
N ILE A 278 -27.99 13.67 -9.85
CA ILE A 278 -27.44 14.73 -9.01
C ILE A 278 -27.13 14.21 -7.61
N ILE A 279 -28.03 13.43 -7.01
CA ILE A 279 -27.85 12.87 -5.66
C ILE A 279 -26.67 11.90 -5.64
N THR A 280 -26.61 10.99 -6.62
CA THR A 280 -25.53 10.01 -6.73
C THR A 280 -24.19 10.69 -7.04
N ALA A 281 -24.19 11.69 -7.93
CA ALA A 281 -22.99 12.48 -8.23
C ALA A 281 -22.49 13.23 -7.00
N VAL A 282 -23.35 13.82 -6.18
CA VAL A 282 -22.98 14.43 -4.89
C VAL A 282 -22.38 13.40 -3.95
N GLY A 283 -22.96 12.19 -3.87
CA GLY A 283 -22.38 11.09 -3.10
C GLY A 283 -20.95 10.75 -3.50
N TYR A 284 -20.67 10.64 -4.80
CA TYR A 284 -19.32 10.43 -5.30
C TYR A 284 -18.41 11.67 -5.16
N MET A 285 -18.97 12.88 -5.27
CA MET A 285 -18.21 14.12 -5.11
C MET A 285 -17.56 14.22 -3.72
N LEU A 286 -18.16 13.63 -2.69
CA LEU A 286 -17.57 13.57 -1.35
C LEU A 286 -16.22 12.86 -1.35
N PHE A 287 -16.00 11.89 -2.24
CA PHE A 287 -14.71 11.19 -2.36
C PHE A 287 -13.61 12.10 -2.92
N MET A 288 -13.96 13.15 -3.68
CA MET A 288 -12.97 14.12 -4.18
C MET A 288 -12.30 14.92 -3.04
N PHE A 289 -12.98 15.07 -1.90
CA PHE A 289 -12.43 15.74 -0.72
C PHE A 289 -11.58 14.82 0.16
N SER A 290 -11.38 13.57 -0.26
CA SER A 290 -10.45 12.65 0.39
C SER A 290 -9.01 13.03 0.06
N PHE A 291 -8.09 12.84 1.00
CA PHE A 291 -6.65 12.98 0.78
C PHE A 291 -6.05 11.81 -0.04
N MET A 292 -6.82 10.77 -0.33
CA MET A 292 -6.36 9.61 -1.12
C MET A 292 -6.64 9.83 -2.61
N LEU A 293 -5.60 9.89 -3.42
CA LEU A 293 -5.71 9.99 -4.89
C LEU A 293 -6.59 8.88 -5.49
N LEU A 294 -6.50 7.66 -4.94
CA LEU A 294 -7.35 6.52 -5.29
C LEU A 294 -8.85 6.87 -5.25
N LEU A 295 -9.31 7.49 -4.16
CA LEU A 295 -10.72 7.83 -3.96
C LEU A 295 -11.16 9.00 -4.85
N GLN A 296 -10.27 9.97 -5.08
CA GLN A 296 -10.52 11.05 -6.04
C GLN A 296 -10.69 10.50 -7.45
N GLN A 297 -9.87 9.53 -7.86
CA GLN A 297 -10.00 8.86 -9.16
C GLN A 297 -11.32 8.08 -9.27
N ILE A 298 -11.71 7.34 -8.22
CA ILE A 298 -13.02 6.65 -8.19
C ILE A 298 -14.17 7.65 -8.35
N ALA A 299 -14.11 8.81 -7.68
CA ALA A 299 -15.12 9.85 -7.80
C ALA A 299 -15.26 10.36 -9.23
N VAL A 300 -14.14 10.73 -9.85
CA VAL A 300 -14.12 11.26 -11.23
C VAL A 300 -14.64 10.22 -12.23
N ILE A 301 -14.12 8.98 -12.16
CA ILE A 301 -14.59 7.90 -13.05
C ILE A 301 -16.09 7.72 -12.87
N SER A 302 -16.58 7.63 -11.63
CA SER A 302 -18.00 7.37 -11.36
C SER A 302 -18.90 8.50 -11.84
N ILE A 303 -18.57 9.76 -11.55
CA ILE A 303 -19.38 10.91 -11.95
C ILE A 303 -19.47 11.01 -13.48
N ILE A 304 -18.33 10.89 -14.19
CA ILE A 304 -18.30 10.99 -15.65
C ILE A 304 -19.03 9.80 -16.27
N THR A 305 -18.82 8.58 -15.76
CA THR A 305 -19.49 7.36 -16.23
C THR A 305 -21.01 7.47 -16.07
N LEU A 306 -21.49 7.87 -14.90
CA LEU A 306 -22.94 8.02 -14.66
C LEU A 306 -23.55 9.16 -15.48
N PHE A 307 -22.83 10.27 -15.65
CA PHE A 307 -23.27 11.36 -16.51
C PHE A 307 -23.41 10.91 -17.97
N ALA A 308 -22.39 10.21 -18.48
CA ALA A 308 -22.42 9.65 -19.83
C ALA A 308 -23.56 8.64 -20.02
N SER A 309 -23.82 7.80 -19.01
CA SER A 309 -24.95 6.87 -19.02
C SER A 309 -26.30 7.59 -19.03
N LEU A 310 -26.45 8.63 -18.23
CA LEU A 310 -27.67 9.46 -18.24
C LEU A 310 -27.90 10.08 -19.61
N LEU A 311 -26.88 10.70 -20.20
CA LEU A 311 -26.97 11.30 -21.55
C LEU A 311 -27.32 10.24 -22.60
N TYR A 312 -26.66 9.08 -22.55
CA TYR A 312 -26.93 7.99 -23.48
C TYR A 312 -28.40 7.49 -23.35
N THR A 313 -28.86 7.36 -22.12
CA THR A 313 -30.24 6.92 -21.83
C THR A 313 -31.30 7.93 -22.32
N ILE A 314 -31.01 9.23 -22.21
CA ILE A 314 -31.96 10.28 -22.59
C ILE A 314 -31.97 10.49 -24.11
N PHE A 315 -30.80 10.53 -24.74
CA PHE A 315 -30.69 10.98 -26.15
C PHE A 315 -30.56 9.84 -27.16
N PHE A 316 -29.89 8.74 -26.86
CA PHE A 316 -29.61 7.68 -27.82
C PHE A 316 -30.53 6.47 -27.70
N LEU A 317 -30.69 5.98 -26.46
CA LEU A 317 -31.43 4.73 -26.24
C LEU A 317 -32.90 4.76 -26.69
N PRO A 318 -33.66 5.88 -26.53
CA PRO A 318 -35.04 5.95 -27.02
C PRO A 318 -35.18 5.79 -28.52
N TYR A 319 -34.20 6.27 -29.30
CA TYR A 319 -34.19 6.10 -30.76
C TYR A 319 -33.80 4.68 -31.18
N ILE A 320 -32.84 4.07 -30.49
CA ILE A 320 -32.37 2.72 -30.79
C ILE A 320 -33.47 1.68 -30.54
N LEU A 321 -34.30 1.89 -29.52
CA LEU A 321 -35.33 0.95 -29.10
C LEU A 321 -36.75 1.37 -29.53
N ASP A 322 -36.90 2.46 -30.28
CA ASP A 322 -38.23 2.93 -30.74
C ASP A 322 -38.92 1.82 -31.54
N GLY A 323 -40.24 1.68 -31.32
CA GLY A 323 -41.03 0.61 -31.98
C GLY A 323 -40.77 -0.81 -31.46
N ALA A 324 -39.81 -1.02 -30.59
CA ALA A 324 -39.57 -2.34 -30.02
C ALA A 324 -40.68 -2.72 -29.04
N TYR A 325 -41.11 -3.98 -29.10
CA TYR A 325 -42.03 -4.59 -28.15
C TYR A 325 -41.36 -5.73 -27.43
N TYR A 326 -41.46 -5.78 -26.12
CA TYR A 326 -40.91 -6.90 -25.32
C TYR A 326 -41.81 -7.25 -24.16
N THR A 327 -41.75 -8.52 -23.81
CA THR A 327 -42.46 -9.09 -22.67
C THR A 327 -41.45 -9.54 -21.61
N THR A 328 -41.85 -9.52 -20.37
CA THR A 328 -41.06 -10.09 -19.28
C THR A 328 -41.10 -11.63 -19.33
N SER A 329 -40.01 -12.24 -18.91
CA SER A 329 -39.91 -13.70 -18.83
C SER A 329 -40.83 -14.23 -17.71
N ASN A 330 -41.46 -15.37 -17.94
CA ASN A 330 -42.29 -16.04 -16.93
C ASN A 330 -41.47 -16.45 -15.68
N ILE A 331 -40.20 -16.80 -15.84
CA ILE A 331 -39.29 -17.15 -14.75
C ILE A 331 -39.02 -15.91 -13.91
N PHE A 332 -38.64 -14.81 -14.56
CA PHE A 332 -38.34 -13.56 -13.86
C PHE A 332 -39.58 -12.99 -13.19
N ASN A 333 -40.75 -13.04 -13.84
CA ASN A 333 -42.01 -12.64 -13.21
C ASN A 333 -42.32 -13.45 -11.96
N LYS A 334 -42.10 -14.78 -11.98
CA LYS A 334 -42.27 -15.61 -10.75
C LYS A 334 -41.35 -15.15 -9.62
N ILE A 335 -40.10 -14.83 -9.92
CA ILE A 335 -39.14 -14.32 -8.90
C ILE A 335 -39.61 -12.95 -8.39
N PHE A 336 -39.99 -12.04 -9.27
CA PHE A 336 -40.52 -10.73 -8.90
C PHE A 336 -41.81 -10.83 -8.07
N HIS A 337 -42.77 -11.66 -8.45
CA HIS A 337 -43.98 -11.90 -7.64
C HIS A 337 -43.66 -12.51 -6.28
N LYS A 338 -42.66 -13.38 -6.18
CA LYS A 338 -42.21 -13.92 -4.88
C LYS A 338 -41.60 -12.81 -4.01
N TYR A 339 -40.83 -11.91 -4.62
CA TYR A 339 -40.32 -10.71 -3.94
C TYR A 339 -41.46 -9.81 -3.45
N LEU A 340 -42.46 -9.50 -4.27
CA LEU A 340 -43.64 -8.71 -3.85
C LEU A 340 -44.42 -9.39 -2.71
N LYS A 341 -44.66 -10.71 -2.78
CA LYS A 341 -45.26 -11.45 -1.67
C LYS A 341 -44.46 -11.34 -0.38
N SER A 342 -43.13 -11.36 -0.46
CA SER A 342 -42.29 -11.17 0.73
C SER A 342 -42.40 -9.77 1.32
N ILE A 343 -42.52 -8.74 0.47
CA ILE A 343 -42.80 -7.37 0.94
C ILE A 343 -44.18 -7.30 1.62
N ASP A 344 -45.24 -7.87 1.02
CA ASP A 344 -46.57 -7.92 1.58
C ASP A 344 -46.60 -8.60 2.96
N PHE A 345 -45.86 -9.70 3.11
CA PHE A 345 -45.68 -10.36 4.38
C PHE A 345 -44.97 -9.46 5.41
N LEU A 346 -43.86 -8.83 5.05
CA LEU A 346 -43.15 -7.91 5.95
C LEU A 346 -44.00 -6.70 6.32
N MET A 347 -44.80 -6.20 5.38
CA MET A 347 -45.76 -5.09 5.64
C MET A 347 -46.86 -5.49 6.62
N SER A 348 -47.32 -6.73 6.58
CA SER A 348 -48.31 -7.26 7.51
C SER A 348 -47.82 -7.27 8.96
N TYR A 349 -46.48 -7.47 9.16
CA TYR A 349 -45.81 -7.46 10.46
C TYR A 349 -44.86 -6.27 10.62
N ARG A 350 -45.16 -5.14 9.98
CA ARG A 350 -44.30 -3.96 9.89
C ARG A 350 -43.69 -3.52 11.23
N LEU A 351 -44.50 -3.37 12.26
CA LEU A 351 -44.02 -2.92 13.59
C LEU A 351 -43.03 -3.93 14.20
N PHE A 352 -43.31 -5.21 14.06
CA PHE A 352 -42.45 -6.29 14.57
C PHE A 352 -41.11 -6.33 13.82
N VAL A 353 -41.12 -6.17 12.49
CA VAL A 353 -39.91 -6.10 11.66
C VAL A 353 -39.08 -4.88 12.06
N LEU A 354 -39.67 -3.71 12.23
CA LEU A 354 -38.95 -2.51 12.65
C LEU A 354 -38.40 -2.65 14.08
N LEU A 355 -39.08 -3.36 14.98
CA LEU A 355 -38.56 -3.69 16.31
C LEU A 355 -37.33 -4.61 16.23
N ILE A 356 -37.39 -5.66 15.43
CA ILE A 356 -36.24 -6.57 15.23
C ILE A 356 -35.06 -5.80 14.64
N THR A 357 -35.29 -4.96 13.62
CA THR A 357 -34.20 -4.13 13.05
C THR A 357 -33.59 -3.21 14.09
N ALA A 358 -34.40 -2.59 14.97
CA ALA A 358 -33.91 -1.75 16.06
C ALA A 358 -33.05 -2.56 17.08
N VAL A 359 -33.52 -3.75 17.46
CA VAL A 359 -32.76 -4.65 18.37
C VAL A 359 -31.40 -5.05 17.76
N ILE A 360 -31.37 -5.38 16.47
CA ILE A 360 -30.12 -5.74 15.76
C ILE A 360 -29.19 -4.52 15.68
N ILE A 361 -29.73 -3.33 15.42
CA ILE A 361 -28.95 -2.09 15.41
C ILE A 361 -28.33 -1.84 16.79
N ILE A 362 -29.10 -1.97 17.86
CA ILE A 362 -28.59 -1.79 19.24
C ILE A 362 -27.51 -2.82 19.55
N ALA A 363 -27.77 -4.11 19.28
CA ALA A 363 -26.80 -5.18 19.54
C ALA A 363 -25.50 -4.98 18.73
N GLY A 364 -25.61 -4.64 17.45
CA GLY A 364 -24.47 -4.35 16.60
C GLY A 364 -23.69 -3.12 17.04
N SER A 365 -24.39 -2.05 17.47
CA SER A 365 -23.76 -0.84 18.00
C SER A 365 -23.01 -1.11 19.31
N ILE A 366 -23.57 -1.89 20.21
CA ILE A 366 -22.91 -2.30 21.47
C ILE A 366 -21.62 -3.10 21.13
N LYS A 367 -21.72 -4.07 20.23
CA LYS A 367 -20.55 -4.85 19.79
C LYS A 367 -19.51 -3.98 19.12
N LEU A 368 -19.91 -3.03 18.27
CA LEU A 368 -19.02 -2.08 17.60
C LEU A 368 -18.17 -1.28 18.60
N ILE A 369 -18.81 -0.80 19.67
CA ILE A 369 -18.14 -0.06 20.73
C ILE A 369 -17.24 -0.96 21.59
N ALA A 370 -17.69 -2.17 21.90
CA ALA A 370 -16.96 -3.09 22.78
C ALA A 370 -15.72 -3.72 22.13
N THR A 371 -15.78 -4.02 20.82
CA THR A 371 -14.72 -4.77 20.13
C THR A 371 -13.84 -3.93 19.21
N SER A 372 -14.07 -2.60 19.13
CA SER A 372 -13.35 -1.68 18.23
C SER A 372 -13.08 -2.30 16.85
N THR A 373 -14.13 -2.81 16.19
CA THR A 373 -14.06 -3.43 14.86
C THR A 373 -13.64 -2.45 13.76
N PHE A 374 -13.26 -1.23 14.14
CA PHE A 374 -12.61 -0.26 13.26
C PHE A 374 -11.13 -0.57 13.16
N SER A 375 -10.72 -1.32 12.16
CA SER A 375 -9.33 -1.70 11.93
C SER A 375 -8.88 -1.22 10.56
N ASP A 376 -7.82 -0.40 10.54
CA ASP A 376 -7.15 0.07 9.33
C ASP A 376 -5.72 -0.45 9.30
N ASN A 377 -5.55 -1.76 9.34
CA ASN A 377 -4.24 -2.35 9.21
C ASN A 377 -3.81 -2.33 7.73
N ILE A 378 -2.67 -1.71 7.43
CA ILE A 378 -2.13 -1.62 6.07
C ILE A 378 -1.98 -3.00 5.39
N LYS A 379 -1.74 -4.05 6.17
CA LYS A 379 -1.65 -5.43 5.66
C LYS A 379 -2.94 -5.90 4.98
N ASN A 380 -4.08 -5.30 5.31
CA ASN A 380 -5.38 -5.62 4.73
C ASN A 380 -5.62 -4.93 3.38
N TYR A 381 -4.76 -3.98 2.98
CA TYR A 381 -4.92 -3.22 1.73
C TYR A 381 -4.13 -3.78 0.55
N SER A 382 -3.30 -4.78 0.76
CA SER A 382 -2.58 -5.48 -0.30
C SER A 382 -2.75 -6.99 -0.14
N SER A 383 -2.94 -7.68 -1.25
CA SER A 383 -2.76 -9.13 -1.28
C SER A 383 -1.27 -9.42 -1.20
N ILE A 384 -0.82 -9.89 -0.06
CA ILE A 384 0.60 -10.19 0.14
C ILE A 384 0.85 -11.62 -0.35
N ASN A 385 1.70 -11.76 -1.36
CA ASN A 385 2.18 -13.06 -1.81
C ASN A 385 2.98 -13.73 -0.69
N LYS A 386 2.50 -14.88 -0.24
CA LYS A 386 3.08 -15.62 0.90
C LYS A 386 4.52 -16.06 0.64
N ASP A 387 4.86 -16.38 -0.60
CA ASP A 387 6.22 -16.82 -0.95
C ASP A 387 7.20 -15.64 -0.90
N PHE A 388 6.81 -14.46 -1.41
CA PHE A 388 7.64 -13.26 -1.30
C PHE A 388 7.78 -12.79 0.14
N LEU A 389 6.72 -12.92 0.94
CA LEU A 389 6.79 -12.59 2.36
C LEU A 389 7.74 -13.53 3.10
N LYS A 390 7.67 -14.84 2.83
CA LYS A 390 8.57 -15.83 3.41
C LYS A 390 10.02 -15.55 3.03
N ASP A 391 10.30 -15.30 1.75
CA ASP A 391 11.63 -14.96 1.27
C ASP A 391 12.14 -13.67 1.93
N THR A 392 11.28 -12.66 2.10
CA THR A 392 11.66 -11.40 2.73
C THR A 392 11.99 -11.57 4.21
N ILE A 393 11.23 -12.41 4.94
CA ILE A 393 11.53 -12.73 6.35
C ILE A 393 12.87 -13.45 6.45
N ILE A 394 13.10 -14.47 5.63
CA ILE A 394 14.36 -15.23 5.61
C ILE A 394 15.53 -14.32 5.22
N ALA A 395 15.36 -13.47 4.20
CA ALA A 395 16.37 -12.49 3.83
C ALA A 395 16.68 -11.52 4.99
N GLY A 396 15.66 -11.09 5.72
CA GLY A 396 15.81 -10.27 6.92
C GLY A 396 16.60 -10.96 8.03
N ASP A 397 16.35 -12.25 8.26
CA ASP A 397 17.09 -13.07 9.24
C ASP A 397 18.56 -13.25 8.80
N ILE A 398 18.81 -13.57 7.55
CA ILE A 398 20.17 -13.76 6.99
C ILE A 398 20.96 -12.46 7.04
N THR A 399 20.38 -11.35 6.63
CA THR A 399 21.03 -10.04 6.56
C THR A 399 21.12 -9.34 7.92
N GLY A 400 20.43 -9.87 8.94
CA GLY A 400 20.26 -9.20 10.24
C GLY A 400 19.37 -7.94 10.15
N MET A 401 18.64 -7.74 9.05
CA MET A 401 17.72 -6.60 8.85
C MET A 401 16.29 -7.00 9.22
N LYS A 402 16.05 -7.25 10.51
CA LYS A 402 14.70 -7.49 11.03
C LYS A 402 13.98 -6.13 11.17
N ASN A 403 12.89 -5.96 10.42
CA ASN A 403 11.95 -4.84 10.52
C ASN A 403 12.54 -3.41 10.57
N PRO A 404 12.91 -2.80 9.46
CA PRO A 404 13.30 -1.39 9.43
C PRO A 404 12.10 -0.43 9.52
N SER A 405 11.10 -0.74 10.37
CA SER A 405 9.91 0.12 10.53
C SER A 405 10.19 1.33 11.41
N ASN A 406 11.14 1.23 12.33
CA ASN A 406 11.55 2.30 13.23
C ASN A 406 12.80 2.99 12.69
N TYR A 407 12.74 4.31 12.53
CA TYR A 407 13.91 5.09 12.15
C TYR A 407 13.90 6.48 12.78
N LEU A 408 15.09 7.01 12.95
CA LEU A 408 15.33 8.40 13.34
C LEU A 408 15.83 9.18 12.14
N VAL A 409 15.36 10.39 12.00
CA VAL A 409 15.91 11.38 11.07
C VAL A 409 16.62 12.44 11.92
N ILE A 410 17.90 12.66 11.65
CA ILE A 410 18.73 13.60 12.37
C ILE A 410 19.03 14.78 11.46
N ASP A 411 18.61 15.96 11.87
CA ASP A 411 18.86 17.20 11.14
C ASP A 411 20.26 17.75 11.44
N ASN A 412 20.83 18.47 10.47
CA ASN A 412 22.23 18.97 10.55
C ASN A 412 23.17 17.83 10.98
N TYR A 413 23.11 16.77 10.19
CA TYR A 413 23.72 15.49 10.51
C TYR A 413 25.24 15.55 10.58
N THR A 414 25.77 14.93 11.65
CA THR A 414 27.18 14.56 11.76
C THR A 414 27.27 13.15 12.37
N ILE A 415 28.31 12.39 12.02
CA ILE A 415 28.56 11.05 12.59
C ILE A 415 28.67 11.11 14.11
N ASP A 416 29.30 12.17 14.66
CA ASP A 416 29.44 12.38 16.10
C ASP A 416 28.09 12.58 16.80
N LYS A 417 27.20 13.35 16.16
CA LYS A 417 25.84 13.60 16.65
C LYS A 417 25.02 12.30 16.72
N GLU A 418 25.06 11.52 15.64
CA GLU A 418 24.43 10.19 15.59
C GLU A 418 24.99 9.28 16.69
N HIS A 419 26.31 9.17 16.79
CA HIS A 419 26.95 8.27 17.75
C HIS A 419 26.57 8.60 19.21
N LYS A 420 26.63 9.89 19.61
CA LYS A 420 26.21 10.33 20.93
C LYS A 420 24.74 10.07 21.21
N LEU A 421 23.87 10.36 20.27
CA LEU A 421 22.44 10.08 20.35
C LEU A 421 22.20 8.59 20.62
N ILE A 422 22.78 7.74 19.81
CA ILE A 422 22.58 6.29 19.89
C ILE A 422 23.13 5.69 21.18
N ILE A 423 24.32 6.09 21.62
CA ILE A 423 24.86 5.64 22.93
C ILE A 423 23.90 5.99 24.06
N PHE A 424 23.32 7.19 24.02
CA PHE A 424 22.41 7.63 25.07
C PHE A 424 21.10 6.80 25.02
N LEU A 425 20.56 6.50 23.83
CA LEU A 425 19.38 5.67 23.68
C LEU A 425 19.61 4.22 24.14
N LEU A 426 20.78 3.65 23.84
CA LEU A 426 21.18 2.30 24.29
C LEU A 426 21.33 2.24 25.81
N LYS A 427 22.02 3.21 26.40
CA LYS A 427 22.25 3.28 27.90
C LYS A 427 20.93 3.39 28.65
N ASN A 428 19.90 4.01 28.08
CA ASN A 428 18.60 4.12 28.74
C ASN A 428 17.64 2.97 28.36
N ASN A 429 18.10 1.91 27.70
CA ASN A 429 17.29 0.77 27.24
C ASN A 429 16.05 1.21 26.40
N LEU A 430 16.21 2.26 25.60
CA LEU A 430 15.17 2.76 24.70
C LEU A 430 15.22 2.06 23.35
N ILE A 431 16.40 1.66 22.93
CA ILE A 431 16.65 0.87 21.73
C ILE A 431 17.56 -0.32 22.08
N ASN A 432 17.46 -1.40 21.30
CA ASN A 432 18.27 -2.61 21.50
C ASN A 432 19.41 -2.71 20.49
N ASN A 433 19.16 -2.31 19.25
CA ASN A 433 20.11 -2.36 18.16
C ASN A 433 19.81 -1.23 17.15
N TYR A 434 20.80 -0.86 16.34
CA TYR A 434 20.63 0.18 15.35
C TYR A 434 21.47 -0.10 14.09
N LYS A 435 21.13 0.57 13.00
CA LYS A 435 21.91 0.63 11.77
C LYS A 435 22.00 2.07 11.30
N GLY A 436 23.21 2.57 11.23
CA GLY A 436 23.50 3.94 10.83
C GLY A 436 24.96 4.10 10.42
N LEU A 437 25.31 5.29 9.98
CA LEU A 437 26.67 5.59 9.51
C LEU A 437 27.71 5.54 10.64
N SER A 438 27.30 5.87 11.86
CA SER A 438 28.17 5.82 13.01
C SER A 438 28.63 4.42 13.40
N GLN A 439 28.00 3.35 12.89
CA GLN A 439 28.52 1.98 13.06
C GLN A 439 29.73 1.70 12.19
N VAL A 440 29.85 2.41 11.08
CA VAL A 440 30.83 2.10 10.03
C VAL A 440 31.94 3.11 9.97
N PHE A 441 31.61 4.39 10.16
CA PHE A 441 32.56 5.48 9.94
C PHE A 441 32.82 6.25 11.26
N LEU A 442 34.09 6.64 11.42
CA LEU A 442 34.50 7.55 12.47
C LEU A 442 34.16 9.00 12.10
N SER A 443 33.78 9.80 13.10
CA SER A 443 33.60 11.23 12.92
C SER A 443 34.94 11.94 12.65
N VAL A 444 34.87 13.16 12.10
CA VAL A 444 36.03 14.04 11.92
C VAL A 444 36.81 14.21 13.23
N HIS A 445 36.10 14.33 14.36
CA HIS A 445 36.71 14.41 15.68
C HIS A 445 37.46 13.13 16.06
N GLU A 446 36.85 11.96 15.86
CA GLU A 446 37.47 10.66 16.18
C GLU A 446 38.70 10.39 15.29
N GLN A 447 38.66 10.78 14.01
CA GLN A 447 39.81 10.71 13.12
C GLN A 447 40.95 11.66 13.60
N ALA A 448 40.59 12.84 14.07
CA ALA A 448 41.59 13.79 14.64
C ALA A 448 42.20 13.24 15.92
N VAL A 449 41.41 12.58 16.79
CA VAL A 449 41.93 11.90 18.01
C VAL A 449 42.90 10.78 17.62
N LEU A 450 42.56 9.96 16.59
CA LEU A 450 43.48 8.94 16.11
C LEU A 450 44.83 9.55 15.67
N LYS A 451 44.77 10.65 14.93
CA LYS A 451 45.96 11.38 14.46
C LYS A 451 46.82 11.90 15.63
N ASP A 452 46.20 12.44 16.70
CA ASP A 452 46.88 12.92 17.88
C ASP A 452 47.56 11.76 18.63
N ILE A 453 46.90 10.61 18.76
CA ILE A 453 47.48 9.41 19.39
C ILE A 453 48.70 8.94 18.61
N PHE A 454 48.66 8.83 17.28
CA PHE A 454 49.81 8.46 16.46
C PHE A 454 50.97 9.47 16.58
N SER A 455 50.65 10.78 16.66
CA SER A 455 51.65 11.83 16.90
C SER A 455 52.38 11.67 18.21
N LYS A 456 51.62 11.48 19.30
CA LYS A 456 52.17 11.26 20.65
C LYS A 456 52.97 9.96 20.75
N SER A 457 52.51 8.90 20.05
CA SER A 457 53.17 7.60 20.04
C SER A 457 54.51 7.63 19.25
N LYS A 458 54.59 8.42 18.20
CA LYS A 458 55.84 8.69 17.49
C LYS A 458 56.89 9.33 18.37
N ASP A 459 56.51 10.25 19.23
CA ASP A 459 57.41 10.96 20.13
C ASP A 459 57.76 10.16 21.39
N ASN A 460 57.11 9.02 21.62
CA ASN A 460 57.29 8.16 22.77
C ASN A 460 58.46 7.17 22.54
N SER A 461 59.61 7.45 23.17
CA SER A 461 60.82 6.61 23.08
C SER A 461 60.59 5.16 23.50
N SER A 462 59.67 4.88 24.45
CA SER A 462 59.36 3.51 24.86
C SER A 462 58.71 2.72 23.69
N ILE A 463 57.77 3.31 22.96
CA ILE A 463 57.09 2.68 21.82
C ILE A 463 58.12 2.45 20.68
N ILE A 464 58.93 3.43 20.37
CA ILE A 464 59.94 3.30 19.34
C ILE A 464 60.97 2.19 19.70
N ASN A 465 61.41 2.13 20.96
CA ASN A 465 62.36 1.08 21.40
C ASN A 465 61.78 -0.33 21.29
N MET A 466 60.47 -0.52 21.54
CA MET A 466 59.81 -1.82 21.35
C MET A 466 59.96 -2.34 19.91
N TYR A 467 59.79 -1.49 18.90
CA TYR A 467 60.01 -1.85 17.53
C TYR A 467 61.47 -2.11 17.19
N ILE A 468 62.40 -1.32 17.76
CA ILE A 468 63.86 -1.53 17.56
C ILE A 468 64.30 -2.88 18.13
N GLU A 469 63.75 -3.30 19.26
CA GLU A 469 64.02 -4.62 19.85
C GLU A 469 63.64 -5.79 18.97
N THR A 470 62.69 -5.61 17.98
CA THR A 470 62.33 -6.60 16.96
C THR A 470 63.27 -6.60 15.77
N GLY A 471 64.28 -5.73 15.74
CA GLY A 471 65.26 -5.63 14.64
C GLY A 471 64.92 -4.63 13.57
N LEU A 472 63.87 -3.80 13.74
CA LEU A 472 63.48 -2.75 12.81
C LEU A 472 64.38 -1.51 13.00
N ASP A 473 64.74 -0.83 11.89
CA ASP A 473 65.52 0.41 11.93
C ASP A 473 64.68 1.58 12.46
N LYS A 474 65.28 2.41 13.31
CA LYS A 474 64.61 3.58 13.87
C LYS A 474 64.05 4.55 12.79
N ASN A 475 64.85 4.84 11.78
CA ASN A 475 64.45 5.76 10.72
C ASN A 475 63.25 5.20 9.94
N PHE A 476 63.24 3.87 9.69
CA PHE A 476 62.09 3.19 9.06
C PHE A 476 60.83 3.36 9.92
N ILE A 477 60.92 3.13 11.21
CA ILE A 477 59.74 3.25 12.12
C ILE A 477 59.23 4.69 12.13
N GLU A 478 60.11 5.69 12.25
CA GLU A 478 59.74 7.10 12.21
C GLU A 478 59.09 7.49 10.85
N GLU A 479 59.58 6.94 9.77
CA GLU A 479 58.97 7.11 8.42
C GLU A 479 57.57 6.52 8.36
N GLU A 480 57.33 5.31 8.90
CA GLU A 480 56.01 4.67 8.91
C GLU A 480 55.01 5.46 9.81
N PHE A 481 55.44 6.00 10.93
CA PHE A 481 54.61 6.92 11.70
C PHE A 481 54.29 8.20 10.93
N ASN A 482 55.23 8.77 10.16
CA ASN A 482 54.97 9.92 9.32
C ASN A 482 53.97 9.61 8.21
N LYS A 483 54.06 8.44 7.58
CA LYS A 483 53.08 7.95 6.59
C LYS A 483 51.70 7.83 7.26
N ALA A 484 51.64 7.21 8.44
CA ALA A 484 50.36 7.10 9.19
C ALA A 484 49.76 8.47 9.56
N LEU A 485 50.60 9.47 9.85
CA LEU A 485 50.17 10.85 10.16
C LEU A 485 49.75 11.64 8.91
N SER A 486 50.13 11.20 7.73
CA SER A 486 49.80 11.88 6.46
C SER A 486 48.37 11.64 5.97
N PHE A 487 47.59 10.79 6.63
CA PHE A 487 46.23 10.53 6.21
C PHE A 487 45.33 11.77 6.25
N LYS A 488 44.43 11.85 5.30
CA LYS A 488 43.44 12.92 5.22
C LYS A 488 42.26 12.62 6.14
N ILE A 489 41.91 13.59 6.99
CA ILE A 489 40.66 13.56 7.75
C ILE A 489 39.52 13.87 6.76
N MET A 490 38.54 13.00 6.67
CA MET A 490 37.45 13.09 5.70
C MET A 490 36.11 13.35 6.40
N ASP A 491 35.34 14.24 5.82
CA ASP A 491 33.94 14.42 6.22
C ASP A 491 33.01 13.38 5.56
N ILE A 492 31.73 13.37 5.96
CA ILE A 492 30.77 12.39 5.47
C ILE A 492 30.54 12.48 3.96
N ASN A 493 30.57 13.67 3.38
CA ASN A 493 30.36 13.84 1.95
C ASN A 493 31.54 13.26 1.15
N GLU A 494 32.77 13.50 1.62
CA GLU A 494 33.97 12.95 1.04
C GLU A 494 33.99 11.41 1.14
N ILE A 495 33.64 10.87 2.31
CA ILE A 495 33.54 9.41 2.53
C ILE A 495 32.52 8.78 1.58
N LEU A 496 31.31 9.33 1.51
CA LEU A 496 30.23 8.76 0.69
C LEU A 496 30.43 8.93 -0.82
N ASN A 497 31.37 9.77 -1.26
CA ASN A 497 31.76 9.86 -2.68
C ASN A 497 32.63 8.71 -3.13
N ILE A 498 33.25 7.97 -2.22
CA ILE A 498 34.06 6.79 -2.54
C ILE A 498 33.13 5.63 -2.89
N ASN A 499 33.48 4.84 -3.90
CA ASN A 499 32.59 3.80 -4.44
C ASN A 499 32.28 2.70 -3.43
N THR A 500 33.24 2.29 -2.65
CA THR A 500 33.07 1.25 -1.60
C THR A 500 32.12 1.72 -0.48
N ALA A 501 32.01 3.03 -0.25
CA ALA A 501 31.06 3.61 0.68
C ALA A 501 29.67 3.91 0.05
N ALA A 502 29.52 3.77 -1.28
CA ALA A 502 28.27 4.05 -1.98
C ALA A 502 27.05 3.33 -1.43
N PRO A 503 27.08 2.06 -0.94
CA PRO A 503 25.95 1.39 -0.32
C PRO A 503 25.39 2.12 0.89
N PHE A 504 26.15 2.97 1.53
CA PHE A 504 25.75 3.72 2.74
C PHE A 504 25.10 5.07 2.44
N ARG A 505 25.08 5.53 1.17
CA ARG A 505 24.49 6.81 0.75
C ARG A 505 23.02 6.94 1.12
N TYR A 506 22.30 5.84 1.28
CA TYR A 506 20.90 5.87 1.65
C TYR A 506 20.65 6.32 3.10
N PHE A 507 21.68 6.27 3.98
CA PHE A 507 21.60 6.79 5.34
C PHE A 507 21.78 8.30 5.42
N TYR A 508 22.19 8.97 4.33
CA TYR A 508 22.47 10.41 4.34
C TYR A 508 22.02 11.08 3.07
N GLN A 509 21.19 12.12 3.20
CA GLN A 509 20.72 12.92 2.06
C GLN A 509 20.41 14.35 2.53
N ASN A 510 20.86 15.36 1.76
CA ASN A 510 20.53 16.78 1.98
C ASN A 510 20.77 17.24 3.43
N ASN A 511 21.89 16.87 4.02
CA ASN A 511 22.26 17.19 5.40
C ASN A 511 21.39 16.53 6.50
N HIS A 512 20.58 15.52 6.12
CA HIS A 512 19.81 14.69 7.05
C HIS A 512 20.38 13.29 7.10
N GLY A 513 20.56 12.75 8.32
CA GLY A 513 20.94 11.36 8.53
C GLY A 513 19.74 10.51 8.92
N VAL A 514 19.72 9.26 8.48
CA VAL A 514 18.68 8.29 8.82
C VAL A 514 19.33 7.14 9.58
N VAL A 515 18.76 6.80 10.73
CA VAL A 515 19.19 5.67 11.56
C VAL A 515 18.02 4.72 11.75
N PHE A 516 18.16 3.48 11.32
CA PHE A 516 17.19 2.43 11.63
C PHE A 516 17.51 1.82 12.98
N PHE A 517 16.49 1.47 13.75
CA PHE A 517 16.70 0.87 15.06
C PHE A 517 15.64 -0.18 15.43
N GLU A 518 16.01 -1.05 16.35
CA GLU A 518 15.11 -2.04 16.96
C GLU A 518 14.84 -1.63 18.41
N SER A 519 13.59 -1.79 18.84
CA SER A 519 13.17 -1.58 20.22
C SER A 519 12.16 -2.63 20.65
N ASN A 520 12.23 -3.07 21.88
CA ASN A 520 11.20 -3.93 22.51
C ASN A 520 9.99 -3.11 22.98
N LYS A 521 10.07 -1.77 22.93
CA LYS A 521 9.00 -0.86 23.33
C LYS A 521 8.08 -0.60 22.13
N SER A 522 6.79 -0.46 22.40
CA SER A 522 5.84 -0.05 21.38
C SER A 522 6.05 1.40 20.94
N TYR A 523 5.46 1.78 19.80
CA TYR A 523 5.47 3.17 19.33
C TYR A 523 4.96 4.14 20.38
N ASN A 524 3.83 3.82 21.03
CA ASN A 524 3.22 4.68 22.03
C ASN A 524 4.11 4.79 23.27
N ASP A 525 4.71 3.67 23.74
CA ASP A 525 5.62 3.67 24.89
C ASP A 525 6.85 4.55 24.66
N LEU A 526 7.39 4.56 23.43
CA LEU A 526 8.49 5.44 23.06
C LEU A 526 8.04 6.91 22.97
N MET A 527 6.89 7.16 22.33
CA MET A 527 6.36 8.51 22.16
C MET A 527 5.84 9.13 23.46
N ASP A 528 5.45 8.34 24.45
CA ASP A 528 5.03 8.84 25.77
C ASP A 528 6.21 9.00 26.73
N ASN A 529 7.40 8.49 26.38
CA ASN A 529 8.57 8.58 27.21
C ASN A 529 9.24 9.95 27.13
N ASN A 530 9.19 10.73 28.21
CA ASN A 530 9.78 12.07 28.28
C ASN A 530 11.29 12.05 28.06
N THR A 531 12.00 11.02 28.54
CA THR A 531 13.46 10.90 28.36
C THR A 531 13.76 10.75 26.85
N PHE A 532 12.99 9.93 26.13
CA PHE A 532 13.14 9.73 24.68
C PHE A 532 12.91 11.05 23.93
N LYS A 533 11.83 11.76 24.22
CA LYS A 533 11.53 13.07 23.59
C LYS A 533 12.62 14.10 23.84
N ASN A 534 13.09 14.22 25.09
CA ASN A 534 14.11 15.21 25.45
C ASN A 534 15.44 14.93 24.73
N ILE A 535 15.79 13.65 24.58
CA ILE A 535 16.99 13.25 23.86
C ILE A 535 16.85 13.58 22.36
N LEU A 536 15.74 13.24 21.75
CA LEU A 536 15.50 13.56 20.34
C LEU A 536 15.60 15.07 20.10
N PHE A 537 14.98 15.86 20.96
CA PHE A 537 15.05 17.33 20.88
C PHE A 537 16.49 17.85 21.03
N LEU A 538 17.28 17.29 21.98
CA LEU A 538 18.68 17.71 22.21
C LEU A 538 19.56 17.48 20.96
N TYR A 539 19.25 16.45 20.19
CA TYR A 539 20.04 16.07 19.00
C TYR A 539 19.36 16.43 17.67
N ASP A 540 18.33 17.30 17.68
CA ASP A 540 17.53 17.66 16.48
C ASP A 540 17.15 16.41 15.69
N ALA A 541 16.61 15.41 16.37
CA ALA A 541 16.23 14.15 15.77
C ALA A 541 14.72 13.96 15.87
N GLU A 542 14.13 13.37 14.82
CA GLU A 542 12.72 13.03 14.77
C GLU A 542 12.55 11.51 14.66
N TYR A 543 11.58 10.98 15.40
CA TYR A 543 11.26 9.55 15.35
C TYR A 543 10.09 9.27 14.42
N TYR A 544 10.27 8.28 13.59
CA TYR A 544 9.26 7.78 12.67
C TYR A 544 9.11 6.27 12.77
N ASN A 545 7.86 5.81 12.81
CA ASN A 545 7.50 4.41 12.57
C ASN A 545 6.61 4.36 11.33
N LEU A 546 7.11 3.75 10.25
CA LEU A 546 6.43 3.75 8.96
C LEU A 546 5.03 3.12 9.04
N VAL A 547 4.89 2.02 9.79
CA VAL A 547 3.61 1.31 9.94
C VAL A 547 2.61 2.18 10.69
N GLU A 548 3.03 2.76 11.82
CA GLU A 548 2.15 3.61 12.63
C GLU A 548 1.79 4.92 11.95
N MET A 549 2.73 5.52 11.22
CA MET A 549 2.42 6.70 10.40
C MET A 549 1.33 6.41 9.37
N ILE A 550 1.41 5.27 8.71
CA ILE A 550 0.41 4.87 7.73
C ILE A 550 -0.92 4.57 8.45
N ASN A 551 -0.90 3.87 9.58
CA ASN A 551 -2.10 3.61 10.39
C ASN A 551 -2.76 4.92 10.85
N MET A 552 -1.97 5.88 11.34
CA MET A 552 -2.48 7.21 11.73
C MET A 552 -3.07 7.96 10.53
N TYR A 553 -2.42 7.92 9.38
CA TYR A 553 -2.90 8.54 8.15
C TYR A 553 -4.25 7.94 7.73
N PHE A 554 -4.40 6.61 7.75
CA PHE A 554 -5.68 5.96 7.47
C PHE A 554 -6.75 6.29 8.51
N SER A 555 -6.38 6.36 9.79
CA SER A 555 -7.32 6.76 10.85
C SER A 555 -7.82 8.20 10.66
N GLN A 556 -6.95 9.13 10.28
CA GLN A 556 -7.34 10.50 9.95
C GLN A 556 -8.28 10.54 8.75
N ILE A 557 -7.96 9.84 7.66
CA ILE A 557 -8.82 9.78 6.47
C ILE A 557 -10.19 9.20 6.85
N LYS A 558 -10.24 8.18 7.71
CA LYS A 558 -11.49 7.59 8.17
C LYS A 558 -12.35 8.57 8.97
N SER A 559 -11.76 9.32 9.90
CA SER A 559 -12.48 10.34 10.65
C SER A 559 -13.06 11.43 9.73
N HIS A 560 -12.27 11.88 8.74
CA HIS A 560 -12.75 12.79 7.70
C HIS A 560 -13.87 12.16 6.85
N ALA A 561 -13.78 10.86 6.51
CA ALA A 561 -14.82 10.17 5.76
C ALA A 561 -16.16 10.11 6.52
N VAL A 562 -16.12 9.93 7.84
CA VAL A 562 -17.33 9.97 8.68
C VAL A 562 -17.97 11.36 8.66
N ILE A 563 -17.17 12.43 8.78
CA ILE A 563 -17.64 13.82 8.67
C ILE A 563 -18.24 14.07 7.29
N LEU A 564 -17.56 13.68 6.22
CA LEU A 564 -18.04 13.80 4.84
C LEU A 564 -19.38 13.07 4.66
N LYS A 565 -19.56 11.89 5.31
CA LYS A 565 -20.83 11.16 5.29
C LYS A 565 -21.96 11.96 5.92
N LEU A 566 -21.74 12.58 7.07
CA LEU A 566 -22.74 13.42 7.71
C LEU A 566 -23.10 14.61 6.82
N ILE A 567 -22.10 15.27 6.24
CA ILE A 567 -22.31 16.35 5.26
C ILE A 567 -23.12 15.85 4.06
N GLY A 568 -22.79 14.67 3.52
CA GLY A 568 -23.49 14.07 2.38
C GLY A 568 -24.95 13.77 2.66
N ILE A 569 -25.28 13.25 3.84
CA ILE A 569 -26.67 13.02 4.28
C ILE A 569 -27.40 14.37 4.37
N PHE A 570 -26.77 15.39 4.92
CA PHE A 570 -27.37 16.73 5.05
C PHE A 570 -27.60 17.38 3.70
N VAL A 571 -26.62 17.35 2.80
CA VAL A 571 -26.73 17.88 1.42
C VAL A 571 -27.79 17.10 0.63
N GLY A 572 -27.79 15.77 0.72
CA GLY A 572 -28.81 14.92 0.11
C GLY A 572 -30.22 15.25 0.63
N PHE A 573 -30.38 15.42 1.93
CA PHE A 573 -31.64 15.87 2.52
C PHE A 573 -32.07 17.25 2.03
N PHE A 574 -31.15 18.20 1.90
CA PHE A 574 -31.42 19.54 1.39
C PHE A 574 -31.91 19.50 -0.07
N ILE A 575 -31.20 18.74 -0.93
CA ILE A 575 -31.61 18.55 -2.34
C ILE A 575 -32.99 17.94 -2.42
N LEU A 576 -33.25 16.89 -1.62
CA LEU A 576 -34.57 16.26 -1.56
C LEU A 576 -35.65 17.24 -1.10
N SER A 577 -35.34 18.15 -0.16
CA SER A 577 -36.26 19.12 0.37
C SER A 577 -36.67 20.19 -0.66
N ILE A 578 -35.79 20.48 -1.60
CA ILE A 578 -36.09 21.38 -2.74
C ILE A 578 -37.03 20.69 -3.75
N VAL A 579 -36.83 19.39 -4.00
CA VAL A 579 -37.56 18.65 -5.04
C VAL A 579 -38.91 18.11 -4.49
N PHE A 580 -38.91 17.68 -3.23
CA PHE A 580 -40.07 17.08 -2.55
C PHE A 580 -40.47 17.89 -1.31
N SER A 581 -41.62 17.56 -0.71
CA SER A 581 -42.00 18.17 0.56
C SER A 581 -41.08 17.73 1.70
N LEU A 582 -40.87 18.59 2.69
CA LEU A 582 -40.05 18.31 3.91
C LEU A 582 -40.42 16.97 4.56
N LYS A 583 -41.72 16.66 4.66
CA LYS A 583 -42.21 15.40 5.24
C LYS A 583 -41.77 14.18 4.45
N LYS A 584 -41.81 14.25 3.08
CA LYS A 584 -41.34 13.16 2.22
C LYS A 584 -39.83 13.02 2.31
N SER A 585 -39.09 14.13 2.30
CA SER A 585 -37.63 14.14 2.43
C SER A 585 -37.12 13.57 3.73
N LEU A 586 -37.75 13.93 4.86
CA LEU A 586 -37.45 13.34 6.17
C LEU A 586 -37.70 11.83 6.21
N LYS A 587 -38.79 11.35 5.61
CA LYS A 587 -39.08 9.92 5.54
C LYS A 587 -38.02 9.16 4.74
N ILE A 588 -37.60 9.69 3.57
CA ILE A 588 -36.56 9.11 2.73
C ILE A 588 -35.26 9.02 3.53
N SER A 589 -34.78 10.15 4.03
CA SER A 589 -33.50 10.22 4.76
C SER A 589 -33.49 9.30 5.99
N PHE A 590 -34.59 9.25 6.74
CA PHE A 590 -34.70 8.36 7.89
C PHE A 590 -34.70 6.88 7.50
N ALA A 591 -35.45 6.50 6.45
CA ALA A 591 -35.49 5.12 5.98
C ALA A 591 -34.12 4.64 5.47
N VAL A 592 -33.41 5.49 4.72
CA VAL A 592 -32.06 5.18 4.22
C VAL A 592 -31.06 5.09 5.38
N LEU A 593 -31.09 6.04 6.31
CA LEU A 593 -30.22 6.04 7.49
C LEU A 593 -30.42 4.77 8.35
N LEU A 594 -31.67 4.41 8.63
CA LEU A 594 -31.99 3.19 9.39
C LEU A 594 -31.45 1.94 8.70
N SER A 595 -31.61 1.85 7.38
CA SER A 595 -31.13 0.72 6.58
C SER A 595 -29.60 0.63 6.59
N LEU A 596 -28.90 1.77 6.52
CA LEU A 596 -27.44 1.82 6.63
C LEU A 596 -26.95 1.42 8.02
N LEU A 597 -27.59 1.91 9.07
CA LEU A 597 -27.26 1.51 10.45
C LEU A 597 -27.46 0.00 10.65
N PHE A 598 -28.50 -0.56 10.05
CA PHE A 598 -28.74 -2.00 10.07
C PHE A 598 -27.62 -2.78 9.33
N ALA A 599 -27.17 -2.31 8.16
CA ALA A 599 -26.06 -2.91 7.43
C ALA A 599 -24.74 -2.85 8.22
N ILE A 600 -24.41 -1.71 8.81
CA ILE A 600 -23.23 -1.51 9.67
C ILE A 600 -23.30 -2.46 10.88
N SER A 601 -24.48 -2.61 11.48
CA SER A 601 -24.67 -3.51 12.61
C SER A 601 -24.45 -4.97 12.26
N ILE A 602 -24.87 -5.40 11.07
CA ILE A 602 -24.57 -6.76 10.56
C ILE A 602 -23.06 -6.96 10.41
N PHE A 603 -22.33 -5.98 9.85
CA PHE A 603 -20.86 -6.03 9.75
C PHE A 603 -20.22 -6.25 11.13
N SER A 604 -20.66 -5.48 12.12
CA SER A 604 -20.17 -5.59 13.49
C SER A 604 -20.49 -6.98 14.10
N ILE A 605 -21.72 -7.47 13.94
CA ILE A 605 -22.14 -8.78 14.47
C ILE A 605 -21.32 -9.92 13.84
N LEU A 606 -21.04 -9.82 12.54
CA LEU A 606 -20.23 -10.81 11.82
C LEU A 606 -18.72 -10.66 12.06
N SER A 607 -18.31 -9.67 12.88
CA SER A 607 -16.89 -9.37 13.14
C SER A 607 -16.10 -9.05 11.86
N ILE A 608 -16.73 -8.42 10.87
CA ILE A 608 -16.08 -7.92 9.67
C ILE A 608 -15.55 -6.53 9.96
N ASP A 609 -14.26 -6.30 9.68
CA ASP A 609 -13.63 -5.01 9.94
C ASP A 609 -14.26 -3.90 9.12
N ILE A 610 -14.61 -2.81 9.79
CA ILE A 610 -15.07 -1.58 9.14
C ILE A 610 -13.85 -0.73 8.84
N ASN A 611 -13.19 -1.03 7.75
CA ASN A 611 -12.09 -0.25 7.22
C ASN A 611 -12.59 0.97 6.41
N ILE A 612 -11.67 1.81 5.98
CA ILE A 612 -11.99 3.00 5.20
C ILE A 612 -12.81 2.69 3.93
N PHE A 613 -12.54 1.58 3.24
CA PHE A 613 -13.25 1.20 2.02
C PHE A 613 -14.68 0.75 2.31
N ALA A 614 -14.91 0.04 3.42
CA ALA A 614 -16.27 -0.27 3.87
C ALA A 614 -17.07 1.00 4.16
N VAL A 615 -16.44 2.01 4.80
CA VAL A 615 -17.08 3.32 5.06
C VAL A 615 -17.49 3.99 3.75
N PHE A 616 -16.60 4.01 2.75
CA PHE A 616 -16.92 4.56 1.44
C PHE A 616 -18.00 3.75 0.71
N GLY A 617 -18.00 2.43 0.86
CA GLY A 617 -19.08 1.59 0.35
C GLY A 617 -20.44 1.93 0.97
N PHE A 618 -20.51 2.17 2.28
CA PHE A 618 -21.75 2.62 2.93
C PHE A 618 -22.17 4.03 2.49
N ILE A 619 -21.21 4.94 2.19
CA ILE A 619 -21.54 6.27 1.64
C ILE A 619 -22.19 6.12 0.27
N LEU A 620 -21.60 5.33 -0.61
CA LEU A 620 -22.12 5.05 -1.95
C LEU A 620 -23.50 4.39 -1.88
N ALA A 621 -23.64 3.35 -1.07
CA ALA A 621 -24.91 2.66 -0.89
C ALA A 621 -25.99 3.62 -0.42
N GLY A 622 -25.68 4.56 0.46
CA GLY A 622 -26.61 5.59 0.91
C GLY A 622 -27.15 6.46 -0.23
N ALA A 623 -26.27 6.87 -1.17
CA ALA A 623 -26.68 7.64 -2.35
C ALA A 623 -27.65 6.81 -3.25
N VAL A 624 -27.29 5.55 -3.53
CA VAL A 624 -28.15 4.65 -4.32
C VAL A 624 -29.45 4.32 -3.60
N GLY A 625 -29.44 4.18 -2.27
CA GLY A 625 -30.65 3.97 -1.47
C GLY A 625 -31.62 5.15 -1.56
N ILE A 626 -31.11 6.37 -1.61
CA ILE A 626 -31.93 7.57 -1.86
C ILE A 626 -32.54 7.50 -3.25
N ASP A 627 -31.79 7.08 -4.29
CA ASP A 627 -32.31 6.93 -5.65
C ASP A 627 -33.50 5.98 -5.71
N TYR A 628 -33.41 4.82 -5.04
CA TYR A 628 -34.50 3.86 -4.98
C TYR A 628 -35.73 4.46 -4.27
N ALA A 629 -35.52 5.17 -3.16
CA ALA A 629 -36.62 5.80 -2.44
C ALA A 629 -37.29 6.92 -3.24
N VAL A 630 -36.51 7.70 -3.99
CA VAL A 630 -37.02 8.76 -4.90
C VAL A 630 -37.85 8.14 -6.04
N LEU A 631 -37.39 7.06 -6.62
CA LEU A 631 -38.11 6.35 -7.68
C LEU A 631 -39.41 5.71 -7.15
N MET A 632 -39.42 5.22 -5.91
CA MET A 632 -40.65 4.73 -5.26
C MET A 632 -41.73 5.80 -5.12
N LEU A 633 -41.36 7.08 -5.06
CA LEU A 633 -42.29 8.21 -4.97
C LEU A 633 -42.80 8.73 -6.32
N ASN A 634 -42.32 8.20 -7.44
CA ASN A 634 -42.75 8.64 -8.76
C ASN A 634 -44.18 8.22 -9.07
N GLU A 635 -45.12 9.10 -8.88
CA GLU A 635 -46.57 8.88 -9.08
C GLU A 635 -46.94 8.82 -10.60
N ASN A 636 -46.06 9.25 -11.50
CA ASN A 636 -46.30 9.24 -12.96
C ASN A 636 -46.20 7.85 -13.61
N ILE A 637 -45.70 6.86 -12.88
CA ILE A 637 -45.50 5.50 -13.32
C ILE A 637 -46.38 4.57 -12.48
N ASN A 638 -46.89 3.50 -13.14
CA ASN A 638 -47.63 2.47 -12.43
C ASN A 638 -46.76 1.83 -11.31
N GLU A 639 -47.36 1.56 -10.17
CA GLU A 639 -46.67 1.07 -8.97
C GLU A 639 -45.88 -0.25 -9.26
N LEU A 640 -46.49 -1.19 -9.98
CA LEU A 640 -45.85 -2.47 -10.36
C LEU A 640 -44.64 -2.23 -11.23
N ASP A 641 -44.74 -1.33 -12.21
CA ASP A 641 -43.66 -1.00 -13.15
C ASP A 641 -42.49 -0.33 -12.40
N ARG A 642 -42.76 0.52 -11.38
CA ARG A 642 -41.76 1.14 -10.51
C ARG A 642 -40.98 0.09 -9.72
N TYR A 643 -41.71 -0.79 -9.00
CA TYR A 643 -41.06 -1.85 -8.22
C TYR A 643 -40.29 -2.84 -9.09
N PHE A 644 -40.80 -3.13 -10.29
CA PHE A 644 -40.07 -3.95 -11.25
C PHE A 644 -38.75 -3.30 -11.69
N GLY A 645 -38.77 -2.00 -12.00
CA GLY A 645 -37.56 -1.24 -12.34
C GLY A 645 -36.54 -1.22 -11.21
N ILE A 646 -36.98 -0.93 -9.98
CA ILE A 646 -36.11 -0.91 -8.81
C ILE A 646 -35.54 -2.31 -8.50
N PHE A 647 -36.38 -3.36 -8.60
CA PHE A 647 -35.92 -4.73 -8.36
C PHE A 647 -34.88 -5.18 -9.39
N THR A 648 -35.10 -4.91 -10.67
CA THR A 648 -34.14 -5.27 -11.73
C THR A 648 -32.84 -4.49 -11.62
N SER A 649 -32.90 -3.19 -11.36
CA SER A 649 -31.77 -2.30 -11.13
C SER A 649 -30.98 -2.75 -9.90
N ALA A 650 -31.65 -2.97 -8.79
CA ALA A 650 -30.98 -3.44 -7.57
C ALA A 650 -30.30 -4.80 -7.77
N LEU A 651 -30.92 -5.71 -8.51
CA LEU A 651 -30.35 -7.04 -8.76
C LEU A 651 -29.07 -6.96 -9.58
N THR A 652 -29.04 -6.12 -10.65
CA THR A 652 -27.83 -5.90 -11.46
C THR A 652 -26.71 -5.26 -10.64
N SER A 653 -27.05 -4.28 -9.80
CA SER A 653 -26.10 -3.60 -8.93
C SER A 653 -25.58 -4.52 -7.82
N ILE A 654 -26.46 -5.26 -7.12
CA ILE A 654 -26.04 -6.24 -6.10
C ILE A 654 -25.07 -7.26 -6.69
N VAL A 655 -25.38 -7.83 -7.87
CA VAL A 655 -24.49 -8.80 -8.52
C VAL A 655 -23.13 -8.21 -8.84
N SER A 656 -23.08 -6.99 -9.38
CA SER A 656 -21.82 -6.30 -9.69
C SER A 656 -20.97 -6.06 -8.43
N PHE A 657 -21.59 -5.67 -7.31
CA PHE A 657 -20.87 -5.48 -6.06
C PHE A 657 -20.52 -6.79 -5.33
N VAL A 658 -21.35 -7.84 -5.46
CA VAL A 658 -21.01 -9.18 -4.95
C VAL A 658 -19.79 -9.75 -5.65
N ILE A 659 -19.58 -9.48 -6.93
CA ILE A 659 -18.38 -9.91 -7.66
C ILE A 659 -17.11 -9.32 -7.00
N LEU A 660 -17.15 -8.09 -6.51
CA LEU A 660 -16.01 -7.50 -5.79
C LEU A 660 -15.64 -8.26 -4.52
N THR A 661 -16.59 -8.99 -3.93
CA THR A 661 -16.31 -9.82 -2.74
C THR A 661 -15.44 -11.04 -3.04
N THR A 662 -15.17 -11.32 -4.30
CA THR A 662 -14.23 -12.39 -4.72
C THR A 662 -12.78 -11.89 -4.81
N SER A 663 -12.52 -10.61 -4.58
CA SER A 663 -11.17 -10.04 -4.59
C SER A 663 -10.31 -10.60 -3.48
N ALA A 664 -9.05 -10.90 -3.79
CA ALA A 664 -8.05 -11.22 -2.77
C ALA A 664 -7.61 -9.97 -1.97
N THR A 665 -7.90 -8.76 -2.47
CA THR A 665 -7.65 -7.52 -1.75
C THR A 665 -8.79 -7.24 -0.77
N TYR A 666 -8.51 -7.34 0.53
CA TYR A 666 -9.52 -7.19 1.59
C TYR A 666 -10.27 -5.84 1.53
N ALA A 667 -9.61 -4.77 1.11
CA ALA A 667 -10.23 -3.47 0.87
C ALA A 667 -11.36 -3.52 -0.17
N VAL A 668 -11.13 -4.20 -1.30
CA VAL A 668 -12.12 -4.37 -2.39
C VAL A 668 -13.25 -5.27 -1.92
N PHE A 669 -12.93 -6.37 -1.21
CA PHE A 669 -13.91 -7.27 -0.59
C PHE A 669 -14.88 -6.50 0.32
N THR A 670 -14.37 -5.71 1.27
CA THR A 670 -15.20 -4.99 2.24
C THR A 670 -16.02 -3.87 1.59
N PHE A 671 -15.47 -3.19 0.57
CA PHE A 671 -16.21 -2.22 -0.25
C PHE A 671 -17.39 -2.89 -0.96
N GLY A 672 -17.13 -3.98 -1.70
CA GLY A 672 -18.15 -4.72 -2.42
C GLY A 672 -19.27 -5.24 -1.51
N LEU A 673 -18.87 -5.85 -0.37
CA LEU A 673 -19.81 -6.40 0.60
C LEU A 673 -20.67 -5.33 1.27
N SER A 674 -20.08 -4.19 1.65
CA SER A 674 -20.83 -3.09 2.28
C SER A 674 -21.91 -2.51 1.37
N VAL A 675 -21.62 -2.36 0.07
CA VAL A 675 -22.61 -1.89 -0.90
C VAL A 675 -23.65 -2.97 -1.17
N ALA A 676 -23.24 -4.19 -1.52
CA ALA A 676 -24.17 -5.27 -1.85
C ALA A 676 -25.17 -5.57 -0.72
N LEU A 677 -24.66 -5.66 0.51
CA LEU A 677 -25.51 -5.87 1.70
C LEU A 677 -26.49 -4.72 1.91
N SER A 678 -26.01 -3.48 1.79
CA SER A 678 -26.89 -2.30 1.95
C SER A 678 -27.98 -2.25 0.88
N LEU A 679 -27.66 -2.52 -0.39
CA LEU A 679 -28.65 -2.55 -1.48
C LEU A 679 -29.70 -3.65 -1.25
N LEU A 680 -29.27 -4.82 -0.78
CA LEU A 680 -30.20 -5.90 -0.43
C LEU A 680 -31.15 -5.47 0.71
N ILE A 681 -30.63 -4.79 1.73
CA ILE A 681 -31.43 -4.28 2.85
C ILE A 681 -32.41 -3.21 2.37
N PHE A 682 -31.99 -2.31 1.47
CA PHE A 682 -32.87 -1.28 0.91
C PHE A 682 -34.08 -1.87 0.19
N LEU A 683 -33.91 -2.96 -0.56
CA LEU A 683 -35.03 -3.62 -1.24
C LEU A 683 -36.16 -4.04 -0.30
N TYR A 684 -35.84 -4.37 0.97
CA TYR A 684 -36.83 -4.86 1.92
C TYR A 684 -37.26 -3.80 2.94
N ILE A 685 -36.37 -2.91 3.36
CA ILE A 685 -36.67 -1.92 4.41
C ILE A 685 -37.35 -0.67 3.84
N LEU A 686 -36.93 -0.15 2.69
CA LEU A 686 -37.53 1.07 2.13
C LEU A 686 -39.04 0.95 1.88
N PRO A 687 -39.58 -0.16 1.34
CA PRO A 687 -41.01 -0.32 1.19
C PRO A 687 -41.81 -0.20 2.51
N LEU A 688 -41.22 -0.58 3.65
CA LEU A 688 -41.86 -0.53 4.96
C LEU A 688 -42.19 0.91 5.41
N PHE A 689 -41.55 1.93 4.86
CA PHE A 689 -41.80 3.34 5.21
C PHE A 689 -42.92 3.99 4.42
N ALA A 690 -43.98 3.22 4.06
CA ALA A 690 -45.19 3.69 3.36
C ALA A 690 -44.95 4.20 1.93
N PHE A 691 -43.89 3.67 1.26
CA PHE A 691 -43.69 3.85 -0.16
C PHE A 691 -44.47 2.81 -1.00
N TYR A 692 -45.10 1.83 -0.35
CA TYR A 692 -45.86 0.74 -0.96
C TYR A 692 -47.33 0.81 -0.52
N ASN A 693 -48.29 0.83 -1.46
CA ASN A 693 -49.72 0.78 -1.19
C ASN A 693 -50.26 -0.64 -1.30
N LYS A 694 -50.66 -1.25 -0.18
CA LYS A 694 -51.26 -2.59 -0.11
C LYS A 694 -52.53 -2.78 -0.94
N LYS A 695 -53.15 -1.68 -1.45
CA LYS A 695 -54.42 -1.72 -2.17
C LYS A 695 -54.33 -2.01 -3.67
N ALA A 696 -53.12 -2.06 -4.24
CA ALA A 696 -52.96 -2.53 -5.64
C ALA A 696 -52.98 -4.05 -5.66
N GLY A 697 -54.17 -4.60 -5.49
CA GLY A 697 -54.42 -6.04 -5.48
C GLY A 697 -53.81 -6.73 -6.70
N ILE A 698 -52.93 -7.67 -6.44
CA ILE A 698 -52.35 -8.57 -7.44
C ILE A 698 -53.48 -9.52 -7.85
N THR A 699 -54.34 -9.11 -8.77
CA THR A 699 -55.10 -10.09 -9.57
C THR A 699 -54.14 -10.63 -10.63
N PRO A 700 -53.83 -11.94 -10.63
CA PRO A 700 -53.02 -12.52 -11.70
C PRO A 700 -53.73 -12.24 -13.03
N PRO A 701 -53.05 -11.87 -14.10
CA PRO A 701 -53.63 -11.92 -15.43
C PRO A 701 -53.94 -13.37 -15.73
N ASN A 702 -55.20 -13.65 -16.10
CA ASN A 702 -55.69 -14.92 -16.59
C ASN A 702 -54.86 -15.44 -17.76
#